data_5d4a0fec8b0dfebc8c243eafe2cd1329
#
_entry.id   5d4a0fec8b0dfebc8c243eafe2cd1329
#
_cell.length_a   1.000
_cell.length_b   1.000
_cell.length_c   1.000
_cell.angle_alpha   90.00
_cell.angle_beta   90.00
_cell.angle_gamma   90.00
#
_symmetry.space_group_name_H-M   'P 1'
#
loop_
_entity.id
_entity.type
_entity.pdbx_description
1 polymer ?
#
loop_
_entity_poly.entity_id
_entity_poly.type
_entity_poly.pdbx_seq_one_letter_code
_entity_poly.pdbx_strand_id
1 'polypeptide(L)'
;MNVRPDIASPQTVDDGLWFKDAIIYQLHVKAFRDSNGDGVGDFAGLTERLDYLRDLGVTTLWLLPFYPSPGRDDGYDISDYGDINSAFGSMRDFRRFMQEAKRRDLRVITELVINHTSDQHDWFKRAKRSAAGTSARNWYVWSDTDQKYSGTRIIFTDSEKSNWTWDAEANAFYWHRFFAHQPDLNFDNPRVVKAMLQVMKRWLNCGVDGFRLDAVPYLCEREGTNNENLPETHSVLKRLRAALDEYAPGKVLLAEANQWPEDVQQYFGSGDECHMAYHFPLMPRIYMAIAQEDRFPITDIIRQTPEIPANCQWAMFLRNHDELTLEMVTDSERDYLWSTYAADPRARINLGIRRRLAPLMDNDRRKIELMNSILLSMPGTPIIYYGDEIGMGDNIYLGDRNSVRTPMQWTPDRNGGFSRADPAQLFLPCIMDPVYGYDAVNVEAQTRSLSSLLNWMKRLINVRKSTKVFGRGTLKFIRPANRSVLAYVRQLGDESILCVANISRSAQAVELDMNEWKGRVPQEMLGRTHFPRIGELPYLVTLPPYGFFWFHLNIDPQSEPEKVLPRDITTLVIGHGWENALSSWTRRTFEAEVLPSFMPERRWFADKDVRSISPKVSAAVAVESGGGRVSFVVVDSLGRNNVSRYFLPLTVRWSRYTTIDKGPDCVLAAVRRGASEGTLLDATTEPDFITVLLSKVRAGETVGSDEQRIEFRPTSAFAGPLSKIKSISAIDREQSNSSVIVDNQYVVKVLRKVTAGIHPEFEIGRFLADVAHFNNAPALLGTVELVEGKTRTALAIVHAFIQNQGDAWGVTGASLDRLLDEQRMLPDEVAADTSEMASMFQRMRQIGRRTAELHRAFASYDVEGFTPEPISPDDSAQWSEAIVERATRVFEMLQNNANRLAEPAAMLAQRLVGQREAINAHIESLKSVRFDGSKIRHHGDFHLGQVLIAKDDAYILDFEGEPRQSLEQRRR
;
A
#
# COMPACT_ATOMS: atom_id res chain seq x y z
N MET A 1 -20.53 5.90 7.85
CA MET A 1 -20.38 4.51 7.37
C MET A 1 -20.07 4.58 5.88
N ASN A 2 -18.79 4.65 5.53
CA ASN A 2 -18.34 4.60 4.14
C ASN A 2 -17.71 3.23 3.91
N VAL A 3 -18.45 2.38 3.24
CA VAL A 3 -17.92 1.14 2.67
C VAL A 3 -17.10 1.56 1.45
N ARG A 4 -15.77 1.45 1.53
CA ARG A 4 -14.90 1.50 0.35
C ARG A 4 -15.13 0.21 -0.44
N PRO A 5 -15.23 0.25 -1.76
CA PRO A 5 -15.23 -0.97 -2.56
C PRO A 5 -13.88 -1.66 -2.40
N ASP A 6 -13.92 -2.96 -2.09
CA ASP A 6 -12.78 -3.85 -2.13
C ASP A 6 -12.14 -3.80 -3.52
N ILE A 7 -10.99 -3.14 -3.60
CA ILE A 7 -10.04 -3.45 -4.66
C ILE A 7 -9.50 -4.81 -4.27
N ALA A 8 -10.00 -5.86 -4.90
CA ALA A 8 -9.40 -7.18 -4.83
C ALA A 8 -7.94 -7.03 -5.25
N SER A 9 -7.04 -7.11 -4.27
CA SER A 9 -5.62 -7.27 -4.53
C SER A 9 -5.47 -8.51 -5.41
N PRO A 10 -4.58 -8.50 -6.41
CA PRO A 10 -4.30 -9.71 -7.17
C PRO A 10 -3.96 -10.80 -6.15
N GLN A 11 -4.59 -11.94 -6.24
CA GLN A 11 -4.25 -13.13 -5.46
C GLN A 11 -2.81 -13.47 -5.82
N THR A 12 -1.86 -12.94 -5.03
CA THR A 12 -0.49 -13.40 -5.08
C THR A 12 -0.53 -14.84 -4.62
N VAL A 13 -0.11 -15.75 -5.47
CA VAL A 13 0.18 -17.13 -5.10
C VAL A 13 0.99 -17.06 -3.81
N ASP A 14 0.47 -17.65 -2.73
CA ASP A 14 1.17 -17.68 -1.44
C ASP A 14 2.39 -18.58 -1.62
N ASP A 15 3.57 -17.97 -1.82
CA ASP A 15 4.84 -18.65 -2.00
C ASP A 15 5.38 -19.28 -0.70
N GLY A 16 4.58 -19.28 0.37
CA GLY A 16 4.94 -19.76 1.70
C GLY A 16 5.93 -18.86 2.45
N LEU A 17 6.40 -17.76 1.86
CA LEU A 17 7.38 -16.83 2.43
C LEU A 17 6.76 -15.58 3.05
N TRP A 18 5.48 -15.63 3.40
CA TRP A 18 4.74 -14.51 3.97
C TRP A 18 5.44 -13.85 5.17
N PHE A 19 6.15 -14.62 5.97
CA PHE A 19 6.86 -14.15 7.16
C PHE A 19 8.00 -13.19 6.85
N LYS A 20 8.56 -13.23 5.63
CA LYS A 20 9.58 -12.26 5.19
C LYS A 20 9.01 -10.86 4.99
N ASP A 21 7.77 -10.78 4.54
CA ASP A 21 7.07 -9.51 4.27
C ASP A 21 6.22 -9.06 5.47
N ALA A 22 6.15 -9.88 6.52
CA ALA A 22 5.36 -9.62 7.71
C ALA A 22 5.87 -8.40 8.50
N ILE A 23 4.94 -7.77 9.20
CA ILE A 23 5.20 -6.81 10.28
C ILE A 23 4.51 -7.38 11.50
N ILE A 24 5.32 -7.85 12.46
CA ILE A 24 4.84 -8.56 13.64
C ILE A 24 4.58 -7.54 14.76
N TYR A 25 3.45 -7.68 15.45
CA TYR A 25 3.12 -6.90 16.62
C TYR A 25 3.05 -7.83 17.84
N GLN A 26 3.98 -7.63 18.77
CA GLN A 26 4.08 -8.41 19.99
C GLN A 26 3.23 -7.82 21.09
N LEU A 27 2.38 -8.64 21.70
CA LEU A 27 1.55 -8.21 22.83
C LEU A 27 1.30 -9.33 23.83
N HIS A 28 0.99 -8.95 25.06
CA HIS A 28 0.45 -9.85 26.06
C HIS A 28 -1.06 -9.59 26.21
N VAL A 29 -1.87 -10.65 26.17
CA VAL A 29 -3.33 -10.56 26.31
C VAL A 29 -3.71 -9.81 27.57
N LYS A 30 -3.07 -10.13 28.73
CA LYS A 30 -3.34 -9.51 30.04
C LYS A 30 -3.11 -8.00 30.07
N ALA A 31 -2.24 -7.47 29.18
CA ALA A 31 -1.84 -6.07 29.18
C ALA A 31 -2.57 -5.21 28.14
N PHE A 32 -3.34 -5.81 27.27
CA PHE A 32 -3.86 -5.10 26.10
C PHE A 32 -5.23 -4.46 26.31
N ARG A 33 -6.24 -5.24 26.76
CA ARG A 33 -7.59 -4.73 27.05
C ARG A 33 -8.35 -5.68 27.94
N ASP A 34 -8.87 -5.17 29.03
CA ASP A 34 -9.79 -5.86 29.94
C ASP A 34 -11.24 -5.56 29.51
N SER A 35 -12.01 -6.58 29.15
CA SER A 35 -13.41 -6.45 28.72
C SER A 35 -14.39 -6.67 29.86
N ASN A 36 -14.04 -7.49 30.87
CA ASN A 36 -14.92 -7.94 31.94
C ASN A 36 -14.82 -7.07 33.21
N GLY A 37 -13.75 -6.27 33.34
CA GLY A 37 -13.53 -5.34 34.45
C GLY A 37 -12.94 -6.00 35.69
N ASP A 38 -12.16 -7.07 35.56
CA ASP A 38 -11.46 -7.75 36.66
C ASP A 38 -10.03 -7.25 36.89
N GLY A 39 -9.53 -6.37 36.03
CA GLY A 39 -8.20 -5.77 36.12
C GLY A 39 -7.14 -6.51 35.32
N VAL A 40 -7.50 -7.54 34.56
CA VAL A 40 -6.63 -8.34 33.71
C VAL A 40 -7.20 -8.31 32.28
N GLY A 41 -6.36 -8.09 31.30
CA GLY A 41 -6.78 -8.17 29.90
C GLY A 41 -7.17 -9.58 29.48
N ASP A 42 -8.08 -9.68 28.52
CA ASP A 42 -8.66 -10.96 28.09
C ASP A 42 -8.81 -11.04 26.55
N PHE A 43 -9.08 -12.25 26.02
CA PHE A 43 -9.27 -12.45 24.59
C PHE A 43 -10.47 -11.70 24.00
N ALA A 44 -11.51 -11.46 24.79
CA ALA A 44 -12.65 -10.69 24.32
C ALA A 44 -12.24 -9.20 24.13
N GLY A 45 -11.51 -8.65 25.09
CA GLY A 45 -10.95 -7.29 24.99
C GLY A 45 -9.94 -7.14 23.88
N LEU A 46 -9.06 -8.13 23.67
CA LEU A 46 -8.15 -8.16 22.52
C LEU A 46 -8.95 -8.18 21.19
N THR A 47 -10.02 -8.96 21.13
CA THR A 47 -10.89 -9.04 19.94
C THR A 47 -11.54 -7.69 19.62
N GLU A 48 -11.95 -6.91 20.63
CA GLU A 48 -12.47 -5.56 20.46
C GLU A 48 -11.48 -4.59 19.82
N ARG A 49 -10.18 -4.86 19.92
CA ARG A 49 -9.09 -3.99 19.46
C ARG A 49 -8.42 -4.47 18.16
N LEU A 50 -8.91 -5.50 17.52
CA LEU A 50 -8.33 -6.01 16.26
C LEU A 50 -8.40 -4.98 15.11
N ASP A 51 -9.42 -4.13 15.07
CA ASP A 51 -9.51 -3.06 14.06
C ASP A 51 -8.40 -2.02 14.22
N TYR A 52 -8.02 -1.70 15.47
CA TYR A 52 -6.86 -0.85 15.74
C TYR A 52 -5.56 -1.45 15.17
N LEU A 53 -5.34 -2.74 15.38
CA LEU A 53 -4.15 -3.45 14.90
C LEU A 53 -4.11 -3.52 13.38
N ARG A 54 -5.24 -3.80 12.75
CA ARG A 54 -5.37 -3.73 11.29
C ARG A 54 -5.11 -2.32 10.75
N ASP A 55 -5.65 -1.29 11.39
CA ASP A 55 -5.47 0.12 11.00
C ASP A 55 -4.04 0.61 11.24
N LEU A 56 -3.33 0.09 12.23
CA LEU A 56 -1.90 0.33 12.41
C LEU A 56 -1.11 -0.20 11.21
N GLY A 57 -1.61 -1.25 10.57
CA GLY A 57 -1.04 -1.83 9.36
C GLY A 57 -0.19 -3.06 9.60
N VAL A 58 -0.10 -3.58 10.84
CA VAL A 58 0.59 -4.83 11.14
C VAL A 58 -0.11 -6.02 10.48
N THR A 59 0.63 -7.08 10.19
CA THR A 59 0.12 -8.24 9.45
C THR A 59 0.06 -9.49 10.29
N THR A 60 0.79 -9.52 11.40
CA THR A 60 0.93 -10.70 12.24
C THR A 60 0.96 -10.28 13.70
N LEU A 61 0.22 -10.99 14.53
CA LEU A 61 0.22 -10.82 15.98
C LEU A 61 1.06 -11.93 16.60
N TRP A 62 1.98 -11.55 17.47
CA TRP A 62 2.68 -12.50 18.34
C TRP A 62 2.14 -12.35 19.75
N LEU A 63 1.46 -13.40 20.22
CA LEU A 63 0.87 -13.48 21.56
C LEU A 63 1.87 -14.13 22.53
N LEU A 64 2.21 -13.41 23.60
CA LEU A 64 2.96 -13.95 24.75
C LEU A 64 2.16 -15.05 25.46
N PRO A 65 2.77 -15.88 26.32
CA PRO A 65 2.12 -17.06 26.88
C PRO A 65 0.79 -16.75 27.52
N PHE A 66 -0.23 -17.52 27.16
CA PHE A 66 -1.60 -17.39 27.65
C PHE A 66 -2.18 -18.70 28.21
N TYR A 67 -1.34 -19.70 28.34
CA TYR A 67 -1.68 -21.01 28.90
C TYR A 67 -1.91 -20.92 30.41
N PRO A 68 -2.62 -21.92 31.03
CA PRO A 68 -2.63 -22.07 32.48
C PRO A 68 -1.21 -22.07 33.06
N SER A 69 -0.99 -21.18 34.01
CA SER A 69 0.31 -20.97 34.66
C SER A 69 0.07 -20.42 36.07
N PRO A 70 0.93 -20.77 37.04
CA PRO A 70 0.98 -20.07 38.32
C PRO A 70 1.36 -18.60 38.23
N GLY A 71 1.92 -18.16 37.08
CA GLY A 71 2.27 -16.77 36.82
C GLY A 71 3.52 -16.27 37.54
N ARG A 72 4.41 -17.17 37.96
CA ARG A 72 5.67 -16.81 38.63
C ARG A 72 6.74 -16.28 37.67
N ASP A 73 6.61 -16.60 36.38
CA ASP A 73 7.42 -16.03 35.31
C ASP A 73 6.52 -15.64 34.13
N ASP A 74 5.56 -14.76 34.40
CA ASP A 74 4.71 -14.09 33.42
C ASP A 74 4.00 -15.01 32.39
N GLY A 75 3.81 -16.27 32.76
CA GLY A 75 3.20 -17.29 31.90
C GLY A 75 4.19 -18.26 31.26
N TYR A 76 5.50 -18.05 31.33
CA TYR A 76 6.50 -18.98 30.84
C TYR A 76 6.64 -20.24 31.71
N ASP A 77 6.11 -20.22 32.93
CA ASP A 77 5.96 -21.40 33.81
C ASP A 77 4.64 -22.13 33.56
N ILE A 78 4.52 -22.80 32.40
CA ILE A 78 3.28 -23.42 31.91
C ILE A 78 2.92 -24.65 32.74
N SER A 79 1.69 -24.69 33.27
CA SER A 79 1.17 -25.87 34.03
C SER A 79 0.24 -26.76 33.20
N ASP A 80 -0.30 -26.27 32.06
CA ASP A 80 -1.09 -27.04 31.11
C ASP A 80 -0.99 -26.43 29.72
N TYR A 81 -0.51 -27.18 28.73
CA TYR A 81 -0.44 -26.73 27.34
C TYR A 81 -1.79 -26.85 26.59
N GLY A 82 -2.80 -27.42 27.21
CA GLY A 82 -4.03 -27.79 26.54
C GLY A 82 -5.18 -26.80 26.65
N ASP A 83 -5.04 -25.74 27.45
CA ASP A 83 -6.14 -24.80 27.69
C ASP A 83 -5.64 -23.35 27.75
N ILE A 84 -6.58 -22.43 27.93
CA ILE A 84 -6.33 -20.99 28.15
C ILE A 84 -6.35 -20.72 29.65
N ASN A 85 -5.46 -19.83 30.11
CA ASN A 85 -5.51 -19.33 31.48
C ASN A 85 -6.89 -18.67 31.72
N SER A 86 -7.59 -19.13 32.74
CA SER A 86 -8.95 -18.67 33.05
C SER A 86 -9.07 -17.15 33.27
N ALA A 87 -7.98 -16.47 33.64
CA ALA A 87 -7.93 -15.01 33.73
C ALA A 87 -8.00 -14.33 32.34
N PHE A 88 -7.66 -15.01 31.27
CA PHE A 88 -7.69 -14.45 29.91
C PHE A 88 -8.93 -14.89 29.12
N GLY A 89 -9.83 -15.66 29.73
CA GLY A 89 -11.05 -16.17 29.10
C GLY A 89 -11.04 -17.69 28.90
N SER A 90 -11.67 -18.15 27.84
CA SER A 90 -11.86 -19.56 27.53
C SER A 90 -11.40 -19.93 26.13
N MET A 91 -11.29 -21.23 25.84
CA MET A 91 -11.05 -21.75 24.47
C MET A 91 -12.10 -21.25 23.45
N ARG A 92 -13.32 -20.91 23.90
CA ARG A 92 -14.36 -20.31 23.03
C ARG A 92 -13.97 -18.90 22.62
N ASP A 93 -13.46 -18.09 23.57
CA ASP A 93 -13.05 -16.71 23.33
C ASP A 93 -11.80 -16.67 22.44
N PHE A 94 -10.85 -17.57 22.67
CA PHE A 94 -9.69 -17.75 21.79
C PHE A 94 -10.10 -18.10 20.35
N ARG A 95 -11.00 -19.07 20.16
CA ARG A 95 -11.47 -19.44 18.82
C ARG A 95 -12.19 -18.28 18.13
N ARG A 96 -12.98 -17.51 18.88
CA ARG A 96 -13.60 -16.28 18.36
C ARG A 96 -12.55 -15.25 17.95
N PHE A 97 -11.55 -15.02 18.78
CA PHE A 97 -10.42 -14.16 18.47
C PHE A 97 -9.73 -14.60 17.16
N MET A 98 -9.41 -15.88 17.02
CA MET A 98 -8.77 -16.42 15.80
C MET A 98 -9.62 -16.20 14.54
N GLN A 99 -10.95 -16.40 14.64
CA GLN A 99 -11.88 -16.14 13.53
C GLN A 99 -11.89 -14.65 13.14
N GLU A 100 -11.94 -13.76 14.15
CA GLU A 100 -11.97 -12.30 13.92
C GLU A 100 -10.61 -11.76 13.43
N ALA A 101 -9.49 -12.32 13.87
CA ALA A 101 -8.17 -12.02 13.34
C ALA A 101 -8.07 -12.42 11.85
N LYS A 102 -8.50 -13.64 11.52
CA LYS A 102 -8.50 -14.12 10.13
C LYS A 102 -9.39 -13.29 9.20
N ARG A 103 -10.55 -12.81 9.67
CA ARG A 103 -11.42 -11.90 8.90
C ARG A 103 -10.75 -10.56 8.55
N ARG A 104 -9.71 -10.20 9.29
CA ARG A 104 -8.94 -8.95 9.12
C ARG A 104 -7.60 -9.17 8.46
N ASP A 105 -7.37 -10.37 7.91
CA ASP A 105 -6.09 -10.78 7.32
C ASP A 105 -4.91 -10.69 8.30
N LEU A 106 -5.17 -10.84 9.60
CA LEU A 106 -4.16 -10.90 10.64
C LEU A 106 -3.78 -12.35 10.92
N ARG A 107 -2.50 -12.67 10.76
CA ARG A 107 -1.90 -13.95 11.17
C ARG A 107 -1.61 -13.92 12.66
N VAL A 108 -1.53 -15.10 13.28
CA VAL A 108 -1.26 -15.22 14.72
C VAL A 108 -0.15 -16.24 14.96
N ILE A 109 0.90 -15.80 15.64
CA ILE A 109 1.97 -16.63 16.18
C ILE A 109 1.80 -16.67 17.70
N THR A 110 1.98 -17.86 18.31
CA THR A 110 1.90 -18.05 19.74
C THR A 110 3.22 -18.58 20.30
N GLU A 111 3.40 -18.45 21.60
CA GLU A 111 4.52 -19.08 22.29
C GLU A 111 4.39 -20.59 22.29
N LEU A 112 5.53 -21.28 22.21
CA LEU A 112 5.65 -22.67 22.53
C LEU A 112 6.91 -22.85 23.40
N VAL A 113 6.74 -22.82 24.72
CA VAL A 113 7.80 -23.03 25.68
C VAL A 113 8.09 -24.53 25.70
N ILE A 114 9.19 -24.92 25.07
CA ILE A 114 9.55 -26.34 24.93
C ILE A 114 10.66 -26.80 25.88
N ASN A 115 11.48 -25.87 26.38
CA ASN A 115 12.61 -26.20 27.23
C ASN A 115 12.18 -26.77 28.60
N HIS A 116 11.19 -26.19 29.23
CA HIS A 116 10.78 -26.47 30.60
C HIS A 116 9.26 -26.40 30.78
N THR A 117 8.78 -26.81 31.95
CA THR A 117 7.40 -26.59 32.38
C THR A 117 7.41 -25.96 33.79
N SER A 118 6.23 -25.52 34.25
CA SER A 118 6.05 -25.23 35.67
C SER A 118 6.30 -26.51 36.53
N ASP A 119 6.80 -26.33 37.73
CA ASP A 119 6.81 -27.37 38.78
C ASP A 119 5.37 -27.82 39.16
N GLN A 120 4.35 -27.03 38.75
CA GLN A 120 2.94 -27.38 38.93
C GLN A 120 2.36 -28.17 37.75
N HIS A 121 3.10 -28.42 36.68
CA HIS A 121 2.64 -29.23 35.56
C HIS A 121 2.44 -30.68 35.98
N ASP A 122 1.39 -31.32 35.50
CA ASP A 122 1.08 -32.72 35.87
C ASP A 122 2.19 -33.70 35.45
N TRP A 123 2.95 -33.41 34.41
CA TRP A 123 4.12 -34.20 34.00
C TRP A 123 5.19 -34.20 35.11
N PHE A 124 5.51 -33.03 35.68
CA PHE A 124 6.49 -32.91 36.74
C PHE A 124 5.99 -33.54 38.05
N LYS A 125 4.75 -33.24 38.45
CA LYS A 125 4.13 -33.87 39.62
C LYS A 125 4.15 -35.42 39.57
N ARG A 126 3.90 -35.98 38.37
CA ARG A 126 4.00 -37.42 38.16
C ARG A 126 5.43 -37.91 38.16
N ALA A 127 6.37 -37.17 37.54
CA ALA A 127 7.78 -37.53 37.44
C ALA A 127 8.42 -37.60 38.81
N LYS A 128 8.24 -36.60 39.67
CA LYS A 128 8.83 -36.56 40.99
C LYS A 128 8.33 -37.66 41.96
N ARG A 129 7.10 -38.17 41.75
CA ARG A 129 6.50 -39.30 42.48
C ARG A 129 6.89 -40.66 41.95
N SER A 130 7.50 -40.70 40.79
CA SER A 130 7.86 -41.95 40.11
C SER A 130 9.26 -42.42 40.54
N ALA A 131 9.44 -43.74 40.63
CA ALA A 131 10.76 -44.30 40.97
C ALA A 131 11.83 -43.98 39.93
N ALA A 132 13.07 -43.81 40.34
CA ALA A 132 14.21 -43.58 39.45
C ALA A 132 14.28 -44.68 38.36
N GLY A 133 14.68 -44.29 37.16
CA GLY A 133 14.75 -45.18 35.99
C GLY A 133 13.43 -45.52 35.32
N THR A 134 12.29 -45.10 35.88
CA THR A 134 10.99 -45.28 35.20
C THR A 134 10.78 -44.30 34.07
N SER A 135 9.96 -44.69 33.09
CA SER A 135 9.63 -43.84 31.96
C SER A 135 8.96 -42.53 32.37
N ALA A 136 8.19 -42.49 33.46
CA ALA A 136 7.56 -41.28 33.96
C ALA A 136 8.61 -40.34 34.63
N ARG A 137 9.57 -40.93 35.35
CA ARG A 137 10.69 -40.16 35.96
C ARG A 137 11.53 -39.43 34.90
N ASN A 138 11.81 -40.13 33.78
CA ASN A 138 12.67 -39.66 32.71
C ASN A 138 12.03 -38.54 31.81
N TRP A 139 10.90 -37.97 32.22
CA TRP A 139 10.37 -36.78 31.51
C TRP A 139 11.15 -35.52 31.79
N TYR A 140 11.89 -35.49 32.89
CA TYR A 140 12.75 -34.36 33.33
C TYR A 140 14.15 -34.87 33.56
N VAL A 141 15.09 -33.92 33.67
CA VAL A 141 16.52 -34.21 33.91
C VAL A 141 16.79 -34.29 35.42
N TRP A 142 17.28 -35.47 35.89
CA TRP A 142 17.51 -35.76 37.30
C TRP A 142 18.95 -36.18 37.55
N SER A 143 19.45 -35.91 38.78
CA SER A 143 20.76 -36.36 39.28
C SER A 143 20.72 -36.61 40.77
N ASP A 144 21.56 -37.53 41.22
CA ASP A 144 21.75 -37.78 42.65
C ASP A 144 22.70 -36.72 43.28
N THR A 145 23.34 -35.89 42.48
CA THR A 145 24.28 -34.85 42.91
C THR A 145 24.08 -33.58 42.12
N ASP A 146 24.36 -32.42 42.71
CA ASP A 146 24.35 -31.08 42.08
C ASP A 146 25.67 -30.76 41.36
N GLN A 147 26.64 -31.71 41.31
CA GLN A 147 27.95 -31.49 40.67
C GLN A 147 27.97 -31.76 39.16
N LYS A 148 26.93 -32.42 38.64
CA LYS A 148 26.80 -32.68 37.20
C LYS A 148 26.62 -31.39 36.43
N TYR A 149 27.20 -31.33 35.24
CA TYR A 149 27.13 -30.14 34.35
C TYR A 149 27.70 -28.85 34.98
N SER A 150 28.71 -28.97 35.82
CA SER A 150 29.31 -27.82 36.55
C SER A 150 29.86 -26.71 35.65
N GLY A 151 30.15 -27.00 34.37
CA GLY A 151 30.61 -26.01 33.39
C GLY A 151 29.50 -25.12 32.81
N THR A 152 28.23 -25.34 33.20
CA THR A 152 27.09 -24.62 32.64
C THR A 152 26.85 -23.32 33.39
N ARG A 153 26.83 -22.21 32.66
CA ARG A 153 26.55 -20.88 33.24
C ARG A 153 25.12 -20.78 33.79
N ILE A 154 24.95 -19.97 34.81
CA ILE A 154 23.64 -19.57 35.35
C ILE A 154 23.14 -18.39 34.52
N ILE A 155 21.87 -18.43 34.04
CA ILE A 155 21.29 -17.35 33.23
C ILE A 155 20.75 -16.23 34.13
N PHE A 156 19.93 -16.55 35.10
CA PHE A 156 19.36 -15.56 36.03
C PHE A 156 20.24 -15.36 37.28
N THR A 157 21.37 -14.69 37.06
CA THR A 157 22.39 -14.49 38.12
C THR A 157 21.89 -13.70 39.31
N ASP A 158 20.85 -12.87 39.14
CA ASP A 158 20.30 -12.06 40.24
C ASP A 158 19.37 -12.86 41.17
N SER A 159 18.87 -14.03 40.72
CA SER A 159 17.91 -14.83 41.49
C SER A 159 18.37 -16.26 41.80
N GLU A 160 19.09 -16.89 40.87
CA GLU A 160 19.50 -18.29 40.98
C GLU A 160 20.98 -18.47 41.34
N LYS A 161 21.29 -19.48 42.15
CA LYS A 161 22.66 -19.80 42.57
C LYS A 161 23.18 -21.11 42.00
N SER A 162 22.32 -21.94 41.47
CA SER A 162 22.60 -23.25 40.88
C SER A 162 21.58 -23.56 39.79
N ASN A 163 21.98 -24.36 38.82
CA ASN A 163 21.05 -24.97 37.87
C ASN A 163 20.42 -26.26 38.39
N TRP A 164 20.70 -26.67 39.61
CA TRP A 164 20.16 -27.83 40.26
C TRP A 164 19.36 -27.46 41.54
N THR A 165 18.17 -28.05 41.69
CA THR A 165 17.36 -27.89 42.91
C THR A 165 16.97 -29.25 43.45
N TRP A 166 17.11 -29.42 44.76
CA TRP A 166 16.73 -30.66 45.46
C TRP A 166 15.22 -30.77 45.64
N ASP A 167 14.64 -31.89 45.22
CA ASP A 167 13.25 -32.25 45.51
C ASP A 167 13.20 -33.37 46.53
N ALA A 168 12.60 -33.10 47.70
CA ALA A 168 12.54 -34.03 48.81
C ALA A 168 11.58 -35.23 48.51
N GLU A 169 10.54 -35.05 47.70
CA GLU A 169 9.63 -36.12 47.33
C GLU A 169 10.25 -37.08 46.31
N ALA A 170 11.05 -36.53 45.40
CA ALA A 170 11.80 -37.28 44.41
C ALA A 170 13.09 -37.90 45.00
N ASN A 171 13.58 -37.41 46.11
CA ASN A 171 14.90 -37.70 46.71
C ASN A 171 16.04 -37.60 45.67
N ALA A 172 16.05 -36.54 44.88
CA ALA A 172 17.03 -36.25 43.84
C ALA A 172 17.00 -34.78 43.46
N PHE A 173 18.08 -34.33 42.80
CA PHE A 173 18.15 -33.02 42.21
C PHE A 173 17.49 -33.06 40.82
N TYR A 174 16.72 -32.03 40.47
CA TYR A 174 16.26 -31.81 39.12
C TYR A 174 16.97 -30.61 38.49
N TRP A 175 17.17 -30.68 37.20
CA TRP A 175 17.83 -29.63 36.42
C TRP A 175 16.81 -28.55 36.03
N HIS A 176 17.26 -27.29 36.09
CA HIS A 176 16.54 -26.14 35.54
C HIS A 176 17.55 -25.13 35.01
N ARG A 177 17.30 -24.67 33.81
CA ARG A 177 18.19 -23.70 33.16
C ARG A 177 17.86 -22.27 33.58
N PHE A 178 16.60 -22.04 33.93
CA PHE A 178 16.03 -20.78 34.37
C PHE A 178 15.71 -20.81 35.85
N PHE A 179 14.48 -20.46 36.24
CA PHE A 179 14.13 -20.50 37.67
C PHE A 179 13.98 -21.91 38.21
N ALA A 180 14.21 -22.07 39.49
CA ALA A 180 14.02 -23.34 40.19
C ALA A 180 12.58 -23.92 40.07
N HIS A 181 11.59 -23.11 39.82
CA HIS A 181 10.23 -23.55 39.59
C HIS A 181 9.90 -23.92 38.11
N GLN A 182 10.93 -23.94 37.26
CA GLN A 182 10.84 -24.27 35.84
C GLN A 182 11.74 -25.47 35.49
N PRO A 183 11.38 -26.71 35.93
CA PRO A 183 12.17 -27.90 35.66
C PRO A 183 12.27 -28.19 34.16
N ASP A 184 13.46 -28.50 33.69
CA ASP A 184 13.73 -28.74 32.26
C ASP A 184 13.28 -30.13 31.81
N LEU A 185 12.67 -30.16 30.64
CA LEU A 185 12.21 -31.39 29.99
C LEU A 185 13.38 -32.17 29.42
N ASN A 186 13.35 -33.49 29.53
CA ASN A 186 14.37 -34.36 29.00
C ASN A 186 14.09 -34.75 27.54
N PHE A 187 14.74 -34.10 26.60
CA PHE A 187 14.59 -34.37 25.16
C PHE A 187 15.29 -35.65 24.69
N ASP A 188 16.11 -36.32 25.51
CA ASP A 188 16.56 -37.66 25.24
C ASP A 188 15.40 -38.69 25.33
N ASN A 189 14.30 -38.30 25.96
CA ASN A 189 13.11 -39.12 26.02
C ASN A 189 12.20 -38.87 24.79
N PRO A 190 12.06 -39.82 23.86
CA PRO A 190 11.25 -39.66 22.67
C PRO A 190 9.75 -39.38 22.95
N ARG A 191 9.27 -39.66 24.17
CA ARG A 191 7.88 -39.35 24.58
C ARG A 191 7.70 -37.87 24.82
N VAL A 192 8.72 -37.18 25.30
CA VAL A 192 8.71 -35.70 25.46
C VAL A 192 8.55 -35.05 24.10
N VAL A 193 9.40 -35.42 23.12
CA VAL A 193 9.28 -34.91 21.74
C VAL A 193 7.90 -35.18 21.15
N LYS A 194 7.37 -36.41 21.33
CA LYS A 194 6.04 -36.77 20.86
C LYS A 194 4.93 -35.93 21.52
N ALA A 195 5.06 -35.62 22.81
CA ALA A 195 4.11 -34.81 23.54
C ALA A 195 4.13 -33.34 23.00
N MET A 196 5.31 -32.76 22.77
CA MET A 196 5.44 -31.42 22.18
C MET A 196 4.86 -31.36 20.77
N LEU A 197 5.07 -32.37 19.95
CA LEU A 197 4.41 -32.49 18.64
C LEU A 197 2.87 -32.54 18.75
N GLN A 198 2.31 -33.17 19.77
CA GLN A 198 0.86 -33.18 20.01
C GLN A 198 0.35 -31.78 20.44
N VAL A 199 1.10 -31.10 21.32
CA VAL A 199 0.80 -29.74 21.72
C VAL A 199 0.78 -28.82 20.48
N MET A 200 1.82 -28.89 19.66
CA MET A 200 1.94 -28.11 18.42
C MET A 200 0.74 -28.36 17.49
N LYS A 201 0.39 -29.64 17.22
CA LYS A 201 -0.77 -30.01 16.39
C LYS A 201 -2.10 -29.50 16.95
N ARG A 202 -2.27 -29.53 18.27
CA ARG A 202 -3.48 -29.00 18.91
C ARG A 202 -3.70 -27.52 18.58
N TRP A 203 -2.67 -26.69 18.71
CA TRP A 203 -2.77 -25.25 18.46
C TRP A 203 -2.85 -24.91 16.98
N LEU A 204 -2.20 -25.69 16.11
CA LEU A 204 -2.37 -25.58 14.65
C LEU A 204 -3.81 -25.82 14.24
N ASN A 205 -4.50 -26.80 14.88
CA ASN A 205 -5.93 -27.04 14.66
C ASN A 205 -6.84 -25.89 15.14
N CYS A 206 -6.35 -25.07 16.07
CA CYS A 206 -7.03 -23.84 16.47
C CYS A 206 -6.82 -22.68 15.47
N GLY A 207 -5.95 -22.87 14.46
CA GLY A 207 -5.75 -21.91 13.36
C GLY A 207 -4.54 -21.01 13.50
N VAL A 208 -3.63 -21.23 14.47
CA VAL A 208 -2.39 -20.43 14.59
C VAL A 208 -1.50 -20.58 13.36
N ASP A 209 -0.75 -19.53 13.04
CA ASP A 209 0.11 -19.45 11.86
C ASP A 209 1.57 -19.81 12.13
N GLY A 210 1.92 -20.01 13.38
CA GLY A 210 3.27 -20.41 13.77
C GLY A 210 3.51 -20.32 15.28
N PHE A 211 4.74 -20.65 15.65
CA PHE A 211 5.17 -20.66 17.05
C PHE A 211 6.51 -19.92 17.19
N ARG A 212 6.61 -19.14 18.26
CA ARG A 212 7.92 -18.74 18.80
C ARG A 212 8.35 -19.84 19.77
N LEU A 213 9.49 -20.46 19.49
CA LEU A 213 10.11 -21.46 20.34
C LEU A 213 11.00 -20.77 21.35
N ASP A 214 10.59 -20.87 22.60
CA ASP A 214 11.32 -20.30 23.73
C ASP A 214 12.59 -21.10 24.03
N ALA A 215 13.70 -20.39 24.31
CA ALA A 215 14.90 -20.93 24.91
C ALA A 215 15.53 -22.13 24.17
N VAL A 216 15.50 -22.15 22.83
CA VAL A 216 15.94 -23.30 22.02
C VAL A 216 17.40 -23.72 22.20
N PRO A 217 18.38 -22.90 22.61
CA PRO A 217 19.76 -23.36 22.81
C PRO A 217 19.95 -24.42 23.92
N TYR A 218 19.00 -24.56 24.84
CA TYR A 218 19.15 -25.23 26.10
C TYR A 218 18.43 -26.58 26.22
N LEU A 219 17.92 -27.12 25.12
CA LEU A 219 17.02 -28.29 25.11
C LEU A 219 17.68 -29.62 25.56
N CYS A 220 19.00 -29.72 25.49
CA CYS A 220 19.73 -30.95 25.79
C CYS A 220 20.96 -30.68 26.65
N GLU A 221 21.31 -31.62 27.55
CA GLU A 221 22.47 -31.52 28.43
C GLU A 221 23.45 -32.66 28.16
N ARG A 222 24.76 -32.31 28.12
CA ARG A 222 25.87 -33.24 27.98
C ARG A 222 26.99 -32.91 28.94
N GLU A 223 27.49 -33.93 29.66
CA GLU A 223 28.63 -33.74 30.55
C GLU A 223 29.87 -33.25 29.76
N GLY A 224 30.61 -32.31 30.36
CA GLY A 224 31.82 -31.73 29.76
C GLY A 224 31.56 -30.68 28.66
N THR A 225 30.29 -30.26 28.48
CA THR A 225 29.91 -29.15 27.61
C THR A 225 29.36 -27.97 28.40
N ASN A 226 29.06 -26.86 27.69
CA ASN A 226 28.34 -25.72 28.26
C ASN A 226 26.82 -25.90 28.25
N ASN A 227 26.28 -27.00 27.67
CA ASN A 227 24.87 -27.28 27.47
C ASN A 227 24.12 -26.23 26.64
N GLU A 228 24.80 -25.71 25.62
CA GLU A 228 24.24 -24.75 24.65
C GLU A 228 24.60 -25.19 23.23
N ASN A 229 23.68 -25.06 22.30
CA ASN A 229 23.86 -25.31 20.85
C ASN A 229 24.35 -26.75 20.54
N LEU A 230 23.87 -27.72 21.29
CA LEU A 230 24.29 -29.11 21.10
C LEU A 230 23.70 -29.71 19.82
N PRO A 231 24.40 -30.65 19.14
CA PRO A 231 23.88 -31.33 17.94
C PRO A 231 22.54 -32.04 18.17
N GLU A 232 22.28 -32.52 19.39
CA GLU A 232 21.02 -33.14 19.79
C GLU A 232 19.88 -32.11 19.80
N THR A 233 20.14 -30.87 20.22
CA THR A 233 19.20 -29.74 20.15
C THR A 233 18.76 -29.51 18.73
N HIS A 234 19.71 -29.38 17.79
CA HIS A 234 19.41 -29.25 16.36
C HIS A 234 18.63 -30.43 15.79
N SER A 235 18.92 -31.66 16.24
CA SER A 235 18.18 -32.86 15.85
C SER A 235 16.71 -32.81 16.30
N VAL A 236 16.43 -32.26 17.49
CA VAL A 236 15.06 -32.03 17.98
C VAL A 236 14.35 -31.00 17.10
N LEU A 237 14.98 -29.86 16.80
CA LEU A 237 14.39 -28.81 15.98
C LEU A 237 14.06 -29.28 14.57
N LYS A 238 14.95 -30.06 13.93
CA LYS A 238 14.67 -30.68 12.61
C LYS A 238 13.43 -31.57 12.65
N ARG A 239 13.25 -32.33 13.72
CA ARG A 239 12.05 -33.19 13.89
C ARG A 239 10.78 -32.37 14.07
N LEU A 240 10.84 -31.25 14.85
CA LEU A 240 9.70 -30.33 15.02
C LEU A 240 9.34 -29.67 13.69
N ARG A 241 10.37 -29.21 12.94
CA ARG A 241 10.19 -28.58 11.63
C ARG A 241 9.58 -29.52 10.61
N ALA A 242 10.13 -30.71 10.46
CA ALA A 242 9.61 -31.72 9.53
C ALA A 242 8.14 -32.08 9.82
N ALA A 243 7.81 -32.25 11.12
CA ALA A 243 6.43 -32.53 11.53
C ALA A 243 5.48 -31.34 11.29
N LEU A 244 5.96 -30.10 11.42
CA LEU A 244 5.19 -28.89 11.08
C LEU A 244 4.89 -28.84 9.58
N ASP A 245 5.93 -28.98 8.75
CA ASP A 245 5.81 -28.90 7.29
C ASP A 245 4.91 -29.99 6.72
N GLU A 246 4.98 -31.22 7.28
CA GLU A 246 4.09 -32.32 6.92
C GLU A 246 2.63 -32.06 7.31
N TYR A 247 2.41 -31.54 8.54
CA TYR A 247 1.05 -31.43 9.09
C TYR A 247 0.33 -30.15 8.64
N ALA A 248 1.05 -29.02 8.54
CA ALA A 248 0.49 -27.72 8.25
C ALA A 248 1.49 -26.85 7.44
N PRO A 249 1.62 -27.12 6.14
CA PRO A 249 2.55 -26.36 5.29
C PRO A 249 2.27 -24.85 5.32
N GLY A 250 3.33 -24.05 5.25
CA GLY A 250 3.25 -22.58 5.27
C GLY A 250 3.10 -21.96 6.67
N LYS A 251 3.20 -22.76 7.73
CA LYS A 251 3.34 -22.29 9.12
C LYS A 251 4.80 -22.09 9.49
N VAL A 252 5.09 -21.27 10.51
CA VAL A 252 6.46 -20.86 10.82
C VAL A 252 6.90 -21.25 12.24
N LEU A 253 8.19 -21.49 12.41
CA LEU A 253 8.90 -21.55 13.68
C LEU A 253 9.85 -20.37 13.78
N LEU A 254 9.76 -19.60 14.86
CA LEU A 254 10.65 -18.49 15.23
C LEU A 254 11.47 -18.92 16.44
N ALA A 255 12.79 -19.06 16.27
CA ALA A 255 13.69 -19.45 17.34
C ALA A 255 14.10 -18.29 18.22
N GLU A 256 14.04 -18.47 19.54
CA GLU A 256 14.76 -17.61 20.46
C GLU A 256 16.11 -18.23 20.81
N ALA A 257 17.14 -17.67 20.19
CA ALA A 257 18.54 -18.01 20.48
C ALA A 257 19.32 -16.71 20.69
N ASN A 258 19.53 -16.32 21.96
CA ASN A 258 20.34 -15.17 22.32
C ASN A 258 21.82 -15.52 22.27
N GLN A 259 22.37 -15.55 21.06
CA GLN A 259 23.72 -16.01 20.73
C GLN A 259 24.34 -15.05 19.70
N TRP A 260 25.67 -15.20 19.45
CA TRP A 260 26.34 -14.50 18.37
C TRP A 260 25.80 -14.95 16.99
N PRO A 261 25.91 -14.12 15.93
CA PRO A 261 25.29 -14.43 14.65
C PRO A 261 25.71 -15.78 14.04
N GLU A 262 26.95 -16.18 14.22
CA GLU A 262 27.49 -17.45 13.75
C GLU A 262 26.83 -18.66 14.41
N ASP A 263 26.49 -18.56 15.70
CA ASP A 263 25.81 -19.62 16.43
C ASP A 263 24.32 -19.64 16.08
N VAL A 264 23.69 -18.46 16.00
CA VAL A 264 22.27 -18.36 15.62
C VAL A 264 22.02 -18.88 14.22
N GLN A 265 22.97 -18.72 13.27
CA GLN A 265 22.84 -19.24 11.93
C GLN A 265 22.53 -20.75 11.91
N GLN A 266 23.08 -21.50 12.87
CA GLN A 266 22.90 -22.96 12.94
C GLN A 266 21.43 -23.34 13.15
N TYR A 267 20.60 -22.47 13.77
CA TYR A 267 19.16 -22.71 14.01
C TYR A 267 18.30 -22.59 12.75
N PHE A 268 18.87 -22.17 11.65
CA PHE A 268 18.21 -22.27 10.34
C PHE A 268 18.52 -23.61 9.65
N GLY A 269 19.58 -24.32 10.07
CA GLY A 269 20.07 -25.51 9.38
C GLY A 269 20.37 -25.23 7.91
N SER A 270 19.97 -26.15 7.04
CA SER A 270 19.96 -25.98 5.58
C SER A 270 18.60 -25.46 5.10
N GLY A 271 17.85 -24.73 5.92
CA GLY A 271 16.45 -24.34 5.73
C GLY A 271 15.47 -25.39 6.25
N ASP A 272 15.92 -26.31 7.10
CA ASP A 272 15.22 -27.49 7.62
C ASP A 272 15.05 -27.46 9.16
N GLU A 273 15.41 -26.35 9.80
CA GLU A 273 15.17 -26.09 11.22
C GLU A 273 14.16 -24.96 11.41
N CYS A 274 14.50 -23.84 12.06
CA CYS A 274 13.57 -22.74 12.22
C CYS A 274 13.50 -21.86 10.98
N HIS A 275 12.32 -21.32 10.70
CA HIS A 275 12.12 -20.38 9.58
C HIS A 275 12.70 -19.01 9.90
N MET A 276 12.63 -18.62 11.17
CA MET A 276 13.08 -17.33 11.66
C MET A 276 13.88 -17.50 12.94
N ALA A 277 14.83 -16.58 13.17
CA ALA A 277 15.53 -16.42 14.44
C ALA A 277 15.80 -14.94 14.71
N TYR A 278 15.85 -14.55 15.98
CA TYR A 278 16.14 -13.17 16.35
C TYR A 278 17.60 -12.78 16.11
N HIS A 279 17.79 -11.58 15.62
CA HIS A 279 19.12 -10.98 15.52
C HIS A 279 19.44 -10.16 16.78
N PHE A 280 19.63 -10.81 17.93
CA PHE A 280 19.92 -10.14 19.20
C PHE A 280 21.13 -9.20 19.15
N PRO A 281 22.26 -9.54 18.50
CA PRO A 281 23.44 -8.68 18.53
C PRO A 281 23.26 -7.32 17.86
N LEU A 282 22.35 -7.17 16.91
CA LEU A 282 22.11 -5.90 16.21
C LEU A 282 21.38 -4.89 17.08
N MET A 283 20.43 -5.35 17.89
CA MET A 283 19.57 -4.46 18.69
C MET A 283 20.39 -3.52 19.60
N PRO A 284 21.28 -3.96 20.51
CA PRO A 284 22.06 -3.04 21.33
C PRO A 284 22.99 -2.14 20.51
N ARG A 285 23.44 -2.60 19.34
CA ARG A 285 24.33 -1.83 18.47
C ARG A 285 23.63 -0.69 17.73
N ILE A 286 22.32 -0.79 17.49
CA ILE A 286 21.52 0.33 17.01
C ILE A 286 21.51 1.44 18.06
N TYR A 287 21.27 1.10 19.35
CA TYR A 287 21.33 2.06 20.44
C TYR A 287 22.72 2.66 20.61
N MET A 288 23.76 1.83 20.50
CA MET A 288 25.14 2.29 20.60
C MET A 288 25.51 3.28 19.47
N ALA A 289 25.07 2.99 18.24
CA ALA A 289 25.29 3.86 17.09
C ALA A 289 24.65 5.26 17.29
N ILE A 290 23.43 5.32 17.82
CA ILE A 290 22.77 6.59 18.16
C ILE A 290 23.52 7.33 19.27
N ALA A 291 23.97 6.62 20.34
CA ALA A 291 24.71 7.22 21.44
C ALA A 291 26.08 7.76 21.02
N GLN A 292 26.77 7.07 20.13
CA GLN A 292 28.09 7.45 19.62
C GLN A 292 28.03 8.39 18.41
N GLU A 293 26.85 8.59 17.83
CA GLU A 293 26.66 9.31 16.55
C GLU A 293 27.55 8.72 15.42
N ASP A 294 27.74 7.40 15.42
CA ASP A 294 28.62 6.66 14.51
C ASP A 294 27.92 5.40 13.99
N ARG A 295 27.85 5.21 12.68
CA ARG A 295 27.24 4.03 12.04
C ARG A 295 28.03 2.74 12.28
N PHE A 296 29.28 2.82 12.73
CA PHE A 296 30.20 1.67 12.82
C PHE A 296 29.59 0.47 13.56
N PRO A 297 28.97 0.63 14.75
CA PRO A 297 28.40 -0.51 15.47
C PRO A 297 27.38 -1.32 14.64
N ILE A 298 26.54 -0.65 13.86
CA ILE A 298 25.55 -1.30 12.99
C ILE A 298 26.23 -1.98 11.81
N THR A 299 27.11 -1.26 11.11
CA THR A 299 27.74 -1.78 9.89
C THR A 299 28.71 -2.91 10.20
N ASP A 300 29.32 -2.91 11.37
CA ASP A 300 30.24 -3.94 11.82
C ASP A 300 29.55 -5.26 12.13
N ILE A 301 28.49 -5.24 12.93
CA ILE A 301 27.76 -6.47 13.27
C ILE A 301 27.06 -7.09 12.08
N ILE A 302 26.53 -6.27 11.16
CA ILE A 302 25.91 -6.79 9.94
C ILE A 302 26.95 -7.45 9.01
N ARG A 303 28.19 -6.98 8.99
CA ARG A 303 29.26 -7.67 8.25
C ARG A 303 29.65 -9.02 8.85
N GLN A 304 29.52 -9.15 10.18
CA GLN A 304 29.77 -10.39 10.89
C GLN A 304 28.58 -11.37 10.78
N THR A 305 27.41 -10.87 10.37
CA THR A 305 26.22 -11.69 10.20
C THR A 305 26.36 -12.57 8.95
N PRO A 306 26.34 -13.89 9.10
CA PRO A 306 26.47 -14.81 7.97
C PRO A 306 25.19 -14.84 7.10
N GLU A 307 25.35 -15.30 5.87
CA GLU A 307 24.20 -15.56 5.00
C GLU A 307 23.36 -16.72 5.54
N ILE A 308 22.05 -16.62 5.36
CA ILE A 308 21.07 -17.62 5.77
C ILE A 308 20.36 -18.23 4.57
N PRO A 309 19.78 -19.45 4.69
CA PRO A 309 19.03 -20.06 3.60
C PRO A 309 17.90 -19.15 3.06
N ALA A 310 17.66 -19.23 1.75
CA ALA A 310 16.71 -18.35 1.05
C ALA A 310 15.26 -18.47 1.58
N ASN A 311 14.90 -19.62 2.18
CA ASN A 311 13.61 -19.86 2.83
C ASN A 311 13.61 -19.51 4.33
N CYS A 312 14.60 -18.77 4.82
CA CYS A 312 14.72 -18.35 6.21
C CYS A 312 14.79 -16.82 6.32
N GLN A 313 14.61 -16.28 7.53
CA GLN A 313 14.63 -14.83 7.78
C GLN A 313 15.09 -14.48 9.18
N TRP A 314 15.85 -13.39 9.32
CA TRP A 314 16.12 -12.75 10.60
C TRP A 314 14.86 -12.03 11.12
N ALA A 315 14.61 -12.08 12.43
CA ALA A 315 13.61 -11.28 13.11
C ALA A 315 14.31 -10.12 13.84
N MET A 316 13.80 -8.91 13.58
CA MET A 316 14.40 -7.66 14.06
C MET A 316 13.48 -6.97 15.03
N PHE A 317 14.00 -6.42 16.10
CA PHE A 317 13.23 -5.66 17.09
C PHE A 317 14.08 -4.58 17.76
N LEU A 318 13.45 -3.55 18.31
CA LEU A 318 14.08 -2.54 19.14
C LEU A 318 13.87 -2.86 20.63
N ARG A 319 12.65 -3.22 20.97
CA ARG A 319 12.24 -3.61 22.31
C ARG A 319 11.27 -4.80 22.23
N ASN A 320 11.21 -5.54 23.34
CA ASN A 320 10.30 -6.65 23.56
C ASN A 320 9.78 -6.63 25.02
N HIS A 321 9.16 -7.72 25.45
CA HIS A 321 8.63 -7.90 26.80
C HIS A 321 9.69 -8.17 27.87
N ASP A 322 10.92 -8.39 27.46
CA ASP A 322 12.08 -8.62 28.34
C ASP A 322 13.00 -7.39 28.41
N GLU A 323 14.12 -7.53 29.08
CA GLU A 323 15.15 -6.50 29.10
C GLU A 323 15.76 -6.28 27.71
N LEU A 324 16.29 -5.08 27.48
CA LEU A 324 17.25 -4.82 26.41
C LEU A 324 18.52 -5.58 26.77
N THR A 325 18.62 -6.83 26.29
CA THR A 325 19.74 -7.70 26.66
C THR A 325 21.06 -7.18 26.12
N LEU A 326 22.09 -7.20 26.94
CA LEU A 326 23.46 -6.82 26.62
C LEU A 326 24.43 -8.01 26.78
N GLU A 327 23.94 -9.23 26.59
CA GLU A 327 24.77 -10.43 26.62
C GLU A 327 25.69 -10.53 25.39
N MET A 328 25.16 -10.11 24.20
CA MET A 328 25.88 -10.21 22.93
C MET A 328 26.61 -8.90 22.58
N VAL A 329 27.21 -8.27 23.58
CA VAL A 329 28.14 -7.14 23.46
C VAL A 329 29.37 -7.40 24.34
N THR A 330 30.48 -6.71 24.10
CA THR A 330 31.65 -6.78 24.93
C THR A 330 31.40 -6.11 26.29
N ASP A 331 32.22 -6.42 27.32
CA ASP A 331 32.06 -5.81 28.61
C ASP A 331 32.18 -4.28 28.56
N SER A 332 33.11 -3.75 27.75
CA SER A 332 33.26 -2.30 27.55
C SER A 332 32.06 -1.66 26.88
N GLU A 333 31.44 -2.33 25.91
CA GLU A 333 30.20 -1.89 25.24
C GLU A 333 29.03 -1.91 26.24
N ARG A 334 28.95 -2.94 27.08
CA ARG A 334 27.92 -3.05 28.13
C ARG A 334 28.01 -1.92 29.13
N ASP A 335 29.19 -1.66 29.64
CA ASP A 335 29.43 -0.58 30.60
C ASP A 335 29.08 0.78 30.00
N TYR A 336 29.42 0.99 28.71
CA TYR A 336 29.06 2.20 27.97
C TYR A 336 27.53 2.34 27.84
N LEU A 337 26.83 1.29 27.46
CA LEU A 337 25.36 1.30 27.29
C LEU A 337 24.66 1.49 28.63
N TRP A 338 25.16 0.86 29.72
CA TRP A 338 24.64 1.08 31.07
C TRP A 338 24.81 2.52 31.53
N SER A 339 25.97 3.12 31.28
CA SER A 339 26.23 4.51 31.68
C SER A 339 25.33 5.48 30.89
N THR A 340 25.04 5.17 29.62
CA THR A 340 24.27 6.02 28.72
C THR A 340 22.76 5.89 28.96
N TYR A 341 22.24 4.66 29.04
CA TYR A 341 20.80 4.39 28.99
C TYR A 341 20.19 3.91 30.30
N ALA A 342 21.02 3.51 31.24
CA ALA A 342 20.63 2.98 32.55
C ALA A 342 21.56 3.49 33.67
N ALA A 343 21.78 4.81 33.71
CA ALA A 343 22.54 5.46 34.76
C ALA A 343 21.94 5.17 36.15
N ASP A 344 20.60 5.11 36.24
CA ASP A 344 19.90 4.62 37.43
C ASP A 344 20.02 3.08 37.51
N PRO A 345 20.64 2.51 38.53
CA PRO A 345 20.80 1.06 38.69
C PRO A 345 19.46 0.30 38.69
N ARG A 346 18.36 0.94 39.09
CA ARG A 346 17.02 0.32 39.07
C ARG A 346 16.51 0.02 37.65
N ALA A 347 17.07 0.67 36.65
CA ALA A 347 16.79 0.37 35.25
C ALA A 347 17.55 -0.87 34.74
N ARG A 348 18.48 -1.43 35.53
CA ARG A 348 19.26 -2.62 35.16
C ARG A 348 18.60 -3.88 35.71
N ILE A 349 18.73 -4.98 35.00
CA ILE A 349 18.36 -6.32 35.45
C ILE A 349 19.21 -7.34 34.70
N ASN A 350 19.71 -8.35 35.36
CA ASN A 350 20.69 -9.32 34.83
C ASN A 350 21.83 -8.60 34.08
N LEU A 351 22.03 -8.91 32.77
CA LEU A 351 22.98 -8.22 31.91
C LEU A 351 22.29 -7.23 30.95
N GLY A 352 21.13 -6.68 31.32
CA GLY A 352 20.33 -5.84 30.42
C GLY A 352 19.73 -4.58 31.05
N ILE A 353 18.81 -3.95 30.27
CA ILE A 353 18.15 -2.70 30.64
C ILE A 353 16.65 -2.88 30.50
N ARG A 354 15.89 -2.70 31.60
CA ARG A 354 14.44 -2.85 31.63
C ARG A 354 13.71 -1.51 31.40
N ARG A 355 13.91 -0.93 30.21
CA ARG A 355 13.28 0.31 29.79
C ARG A 355 12.60 0.17 28.41
N ARG A 356 11.54 0.95 28.13
CA ARG A 356 10.90 1.04 26.82
C ARG A 356 11.64 1.98 25.87
N LEU A 357 11.28 1.92 24.57
CA LEU A 357 11.92 2.72 23.52
C LEU A 357 11.87 4.23 23.80
N ALA A 358 10.69 4.77 24.11
CA ALA A 358 10.53 6.22 24.30
C ALA A 358 11.42 6.78 25.44
N PRO A 359 11.44 6.15 26.64
CA PRO A 359 12.37 6.56 27.69
C PRO A 359 13.85 6.37 27.33
N LEU A 360 14.23 5.32 26.60
CA LEU A 360 15.60 5.14 26.11
C LEU A 360 16.04 6.24 25.15
N MET A 361 15.10 6.83 24.41
CA MET A 361 15.33 7.93 23.47
C MET A 361 15.06 9.30 24.09
N ASP A 362 14.96 9.42 25.43
CA ASP A 362 14.66 10.68 26.14
C ASP A 362 13.36 11.36 25.66
N ASN A 363 12.41 10.60 25.18
CA ASN A 363 11.19 11.08 24.53
C ASN A 363 11.44 12.03 23.33
N ASP A 364 12.64 12.03 22.74
CA ASP A 364 12.92 12.79 21.51
C ASP A 364 12.22 12.10 20.33
N ARG A 365 11.19 12.74 19.84
CA ARG A 365 10.36 12.26 18.74
C ARG A 365 11.20 11.90 17.52
N ARG A 366 12.23 12.67 17.16
CA ARG A 366 13.07 12.44 15.99
C ARG A 366 13.94 11.18 16.15
N LYS A 367 14.48 10.94 17.36
CA LYS A 367 15.21 9.71 17.67
C LYS A 367 14.29 8.49 17.57
N ILE A 368 13.05 8.57 18.11
CA ILE A 368 12.07 7.47 18.04
C ILE A 368 11.69 7.17 16.58
N GLU A 369 11.47 8.19 15.77
CA GLU A 369 11.18 8.03 14.34
C GLU A 369 12.36 7.41 13.58
N LEU A 370 13.57 7.87 13.83
CA LEU A 370 14.79 7.33 13.25
C LEU A 370 14.99 5.85 13.62
N MET A 371 14.84 5.48 14.90
CA MET A 371 14.96 4.10 15.35
C MET A 371 13.97 3.18 14.63
N ASN A 372 12.70 3.58 14.54
CA ASN A 372 11.68 2.84 13.80
C ASN A 372 11.95 2.78 12.30
N SER A 373 12.52 3.83 11.70
CA SER A 373 12.90 3.81 10.30
C SER A 373 14.01 2.79 10.02
N ILE A 374 14.99 2.68 10.92
CA ILE A 374 16.04 1.66 10.84
C ILE A 374 15.44 0.26 11.00
N LEU A 375 14.61 0.03 12.02
CA LEU A 375 13.91 -1.24 12.24
C LEU A 375 13.14 -1.70 10.99
N LEU A 376 12.40 -0.78 10.38
CA LEU A 376 11.51 -1.09 9.26
C LEU A 376 12.23 -1.17 7.89
N SER A 377 13.50 -0.81 7.79
CA SER A 377 14.25 -0.82 6.53
C SER A 377 15.46 -1.77 6.52
N MET A 378 15.97 -2.19 7.67
CA MET A 378 17.04 -3.20 7.75
C MET A 378 16.57 -4.59 7.26
N PRO A 379 17.48 -5.47 6.83
CA PRO A 379 17.14 -6.84 6.43
C PRO A 379 16.51 -7.61 7.57
N GLY A 380 15.33 -8.13 7.35
CA GLY A 380 14.62 -8.93 8.36
C GLY A 380 13.16 -8.54 8.51
N THR A 381 12.45 -9.34 9.28
CA THR A 381 11.06 -9.12 9.65
C THR A 381 11.00 -8.28 10.93
N PRO A 382 10.42 -7.08 10.90
CA PRO A 382 10.34 -6.22 12.08
C PRO A 382 9.28 -6.71 13.05
N ILE A 383 9.61 -6.60 14.34
CA ILE A 383 8.70 -6.84 15.45
C ILE A 383 8.55 -5.53 16.23
N ILE A 384 7.31 -5.10 16.38
CA ILE A 384 6.92 -3.90 17.15
C ILE A 384 6.33 -4.37 18.48
N TYR A 385 6.84 -3.86 19.59
CA TYR A 385 6.30 -4.15 20.90
C TYR A 385 5.11 -3.23 21.20
N TYR A 386 4.04 -3.78 21.79
CA TYR A 386 2.80 -3.01 22.05
C TYR A 386 3.08 -1.73 22.83
N GLY A 387 2.48 -0.64 22.40
CA GLY A 387 2.62 0.68 23.00
C GLY A 387 3.83 1.50 22.52
N ASP A 388 4.81 0.90 21.82
CA ASP A 388 5.94 1.65 21.25
C ASP A 388 5.46 2.54 20.09
N GLU A 389 4.39 2.15 19.39
CA GLU A 389 3.77 2.95 18.33
C GLU A 389 3.13 4.26 18.79
N ILE A 390 2.84 4.37 20.09
CA ILE A 390 2.33 5.61 20.72
C ILE A 390 3.38 6.28 21.62
N GLY A 391 4.56 5.67 21.80
CA GLY A 391 5.62 6.17 22.68
C GLY A 391 5.32 5.96 24.16
N MET A 392 4.74 4.80 24.53
CA MET A 392 4.55 4.44 25.95
C MET A 392 5.84 4.47 26.73
N GLY A 393 5.76 4.94 27.96
CA GLY A 393 6.83 4.88 28.94
C GLY A 393 6.91 3.57 29.71
N ASP A 394 7.77 3.55 30.70
CA ASP A 394 7.99 2.43 31.61
C ASP A 394 7.94 2.87 33.08
N ASN A 395 7.93 1.89 33.99
CA ASN A 395 8.00 2.15 35.42
C ASN A 395 9.10 1.30 36.06
N ILE A 396 10.31 1.87 36.17
CA ILE A 396 11.50 1.18 36.73
C ILE A 396 11.40 0.80 38.20
N TYR A 397 10.37 1.25 38.92
CA TYR A 397 10.11 0.90 40.31
C TYR A 397 9.38 -0.44 40.48
N LEU A 398 8.83 -1.00 39.39
CA LEU A 398 8.24 -2.34 39.40
C LEU A 398 9.34 -3.40 39.37
N GLY A 399 9.09 -4.48 40.10
CA GLY A 399 10.03 -5.61 40.17
C GLY A 399 10.15 -6.36 38.86
N ASP A 400 11.22 -7.13 38.68
CA ASP A 400 11.52 -7.91 37.49
C ASP A 400 11.38 -7.09 36.17
N ARG A 401 10.97 -7.70 35.10
CA ARG A 401 10.69 -7.06 33.78
C ARG A 401 9.31 -6.37 33.71
N ASN A 402 8.57 -6.31 34.82
CA ASN A 402 7.25 -5.68 34.90
C ASN A 402 7.25 -4.18 34.55
N SER A 403 8.41 -3.54 34.65
CA SER A 403 8.60 -2.13 34.25
C SER A 403 8.11 -1.85 32.83
N VAL A 404 8.26 -2.79 31.90
CA VAL A 404 7.91 -2.65 30.47
C VAL A 404 6.60 -3.36 30.10
N ARG A 405 5.92 -4.02 31.05
CA ARG A 405 4.73 -4.88 30.84
C ARG A 405 3.43 -4.24 31.32
N THR A 406 3.40 -2.93 31.53
CA THR A 406 2.26 -2.16 32.05
C THR A 406 1.06 -2.14 31.08
N PRO A 407 -0.18 -1.88 31.58
CA PRO A 407 -1.36 -1.83 30.74
C PRO A 407 -1.27 -0.85 29.57
N MET A 408 -1.83 -1.22 28.41
CA MET A 408 -1.91 -0.38 27.22
C MET A 408 -2.76 0.87 27.48
N GLN A 409 -2.33 2.01 26.95
CA GLN A 409 -2.93 3.33 27.14
C GLN A 409 -3.86 3.71 25.97
N TRP A 410 -5.18 3.48 26.13
CA TRP A 410 -6.17 3.70 25.08
C TRP A 410 -6.76 5.10 25.09
N THR A 411 -7.12 5.62 26.28
CA THR A 411 -7.80 6.90 26.44
C THR A 411 -7.23 7.65 27.65
N PRO A 412 -7.51 8.96 27.82
CA PRO A 412 -7.15 9.71 29.02
C PRO A 412 -8.01 9.35 30.24
N ASP A 413 -9.00 8.45 30.09
CA ASP A 413 -9.88 8.05 31.17
C ASP A 413 -9.19 7.14 32.18
N ARG A 414 -9.91 6.85 33.30
CA ARG A 414 -9.47 5.96 34.35
C ARG A 414 -8.81 4.68 33.81
N ASN A 415 -7.68 4.31 34.39
CA ASN A 415 -6.85 3.17 33.98
C ASN A 415 -6.39 3.24 32.51
N GLY A 416 -6.27 4.43 31.93
CA GLY A 416 -5.90 4.59 30.53
C GLY A 416 -6.91 3.99 29.55
N GLY A 417 -8.16 3.79 29.95
CA GLY A 417 -9.17 3.07 29.16
C GLY A 417 -8.88 1.57 28.97
N PHE A 418 -7.87 1.03 29.65
CA PHE A 418 -7.54 -0.40 29.61
C PHE A 418 -8.62 -1.25 30.30
N SER A 419 -9.05 -0.85 31.52
CA SER A 419 -9.97 -1.58 32.38
C SER A 419 -10.96 -0.63 33.08
N ARG A 420 -12.14 -1.16 33.38
CA ARG A 420 -13.14 -0.51 34.25
C ARG A 420 -13.01 -0.88 35.72
N ALA A 421 -12.06 -1.77 36.05
CA ALA A 421 -11.78 -2.21 37.41
C ALA A 421 -11.36 -1.07 38.35
N ASP A 422 -11.35 -1.31 39.64
CA ASP A 422 -10.65 -0.46 40.58
C ASP A 422 -9.14 -0.49 40.27
N PRO A 423 -8.42 0.65 40.27
CA PRO A 423 -6.98 0.67 40.03
C PRO A 423 -6.17 -0.28 40.89
N ALA A 424 -6.62 -0.59 42.10
CA ALA A 424 -5.97 -1.55 43.00
C ALA A 424 -6.13 -3.02 42.56
N GLN A 425 -7.05 -3.31 41.66
CA GLN A 425 -7.30 -4.64 41.09
C GLN A 425 -6.52 -4.93 39.78
N LEU A 426 -5.88 -3.90 39.22
CA LEU A 426 -5.11 -4.08 38.01
C LEU A 426 -3.92 -5.04 38.26
N PHE A 427 -3.64 -5.92 37.32
CA PHE A 427 -2.50 -6.84 37.39
C PHE A 427 -1.16 -6.12 37.55
N LEU A 428 -1.03 -4.92 37.00
CA LEU A 428 0.05 -3.95 37.18
C LEU A 428 -0.54 -2.53 37.11
N PRO A 429 0.06 -1.54 37.82
CA PRO A 429 -0.40 -0.17 37.72
C PRO A 429 -0.16 0.42 36.34
N CYS A 430 -1.08 1.30 35.89
CA CYS A 430 -0.86 2.13 34.71
C CYS A 430 0.30 3.10 34.96
N ILE A 431 0.92 3.57 33.87
CA ILE A 431 1.93 4.63 33.94
C ILE A 431 1.25 5.94 34.33
N MET A 432 1.74 6.56 35.41
CA MET A 432 1.22 7.81 35.99
C MET A 432 2.23 8.97 35.91
N ASP A 433 3.33 8.76 35.21
CA ASP A 433 4.36 9.77 34.98
C ASP A 433 3.80 10.95 34.15
N PRO A 434 4.12 12.22 34.49
CA PRO A 434 3.59 13.39 33.75
C PRO A 434 3.93 13.42 32.26
N VAL A 435 5.03 12.75 31.84
CA VAL A 435 5.49 12.71 30.43
C VAL A 435 4.88 11.53 29.70
N TYR A 436 4.82 10.36 30.35
CA TYR A 436 4.45 9.08 29.74
C TYR A 436 3.11 8.53 30.21
N GLY A 437 2.47 9.18 31.18
CA GLY A 437 1.19 8.76 31.72
C GLY A 437 0.08 8.76 30.65
N TYR A 438 -0.96 7.98 30.87
CA TYR A 438 -2.06 7.84 29.91
C TYR A 438 -2.83 9.15 29.64
N ASP A 439 -2.73 10.16 30.52
CA ASP A 439 -3.27 11.50 30.26
C ASP A 439 -2.54 12.21 29.09
N ALA A 440 -1.21 12.01 29.00
CA ALA A 440 -0.36 12.60 27.98
C ALA A 440 -0.18 11.70 26.74
N VAL A 441 -0.06 10.38 26.95
CA VAL A 441 0.24 9.39 25.90
C VAL A 441 -0.90 8.37 25.84
N ASN A 442 -1.76 8.47 24.82
CA ASN A 442 -2.83 7.50 24.62
C ASN A 442 -3.24 7.41 23.12
N VAL A 443 -3.86 6.29 22.78
CA VAL A 443 -4.30 6.02 21.40
C VAL A 443 -5.35 7.02 20.91
N GLU A 444 -6.32 7.39 21.76
CA GLU A 444 -7.42 8.27 21.36
C GLU A 444 -6.93 9.66 20.94
N ALA A 445 -6.09 10.28 21.77
CA ALA A 445 -5.50 11.60 21.48
C ALA A 445 -4.63 11.55 20.22
N GLN A 446 -3.81 10.51 20.07
CA GLN A 446 -2.92 10.37 18.93
C GLN A 446 -3.68 10.04 17.63
N THR A 447 -4.78 9.32 17.69
CA THR A 447 -5.62 9.06 16.50
C THR A 447 -6.20 10.36 15.92
N ARG A 448 -6.53 11.33 16.78
CA ARG A 448 -7.09 12.64 16.37
C ARG A 448 -6.03 13.60 15.80
N SER A 449 -4.76 13.41 16.12
CA SER A 449 -3.66 14.29 15.70
C SER A 449 -2.92 13.70 14.50
N LEU A 450 -3.03 14.34 13.32
CA LEU A 450 -2.38 13.88 12.08
C LEU A 450 -0.85 13.79 12.17
N SER A 451 -0.23 14.61 13.03
CA SER A 451 1.21 14.64 13.27
C SER A 451 1.67 13.74 14.41
N SER A 452 0.79 12.97 15.04
CA SER A 452 1.13 12.06 16.14
C SER A 452 2.11 10.96 15.74
N LEU A 453 2.76 10.34 16.73
CA LEU A 453 3.63 9.19 16.51
C LEU A 453 2.83 8.03 15.90
N LEU A 454 1.65 7.75 16.40
CA LEU A 454 0.76 6.70 15.90
C LEU A 454 0.45 6.87 14.41
N ASN A 455 0.03 8.06 14.00
CA ASN A 455 -0.30 8.32 12.60
C ASN A 455 0.95 8.33 11.71
N TRP A 456 2.10 8.75 12.22
CA TRP A 456 3.37 8.63 11.54
C TRP A 456 3.78 7.16 11.36
N MET A 457 3.67 6.33 12.41
CA MET A 457 3.94 4.88 12.33
C MET A 457 3.04 4.19 11.30
N LYS A 458 1.75 4.50 11.27
CA LYS A 458 0.81 3.99 10.24
C LYS A 458 1.30 4.30 8.82
N ARG A 459 1.76 5.53 8.58
CA ARG A 459 2.32 5.91 7.27
C ARG A 459 3.58 5.13 6.93
N LEU A 460 4.53 5.04 7.86
CA LEU A 460 5.79 4.34 7.64
C LEU A 460 5.58 2.84 7.38
N ILE A 461 4.71 2.21 8.16
CA ILE A 461 4.31 0.81 7.98
C ILE A 461 3.66 0.59 6.59
N ASN A 462 2.78 1.49 6.17
CA ASN A 462 2.16 1.40 4.84
C ASN A 462 3.18 1.54 3.71
N VAL A 463 4.17 2.43 3.85
CA VAL A 463 5.28 2.54 2.89
C VAL A 463 6.07 1.24 2.83
N ARG A 464 6.45 0.64 3.96
CA ARG A 464 7.12 -0.66 3.96
C ARG A 464 6.30 -1.75 3.26
N LYS A 465 5.00 -1.81 3.49
CA LYS A 465 4.08 -2.80 2.87
C LYS A 465 3.90 -2.62 1.38
N SER A 466 4.18 -1.45 0.84
CA SER A 466 3.98 -1.17 -0.59
C SER A 466 5.00 -1.89 -1.50
N THR A 467 6.07 -2.46 -0.92
CA THR A 467 7.11 -3.17 -1.65
C THR A 467 7.62 -4.39 -0.88
N LYS A 468 8.03 -5.43 -1.59
CA LYS A 468 8.70 -6.62 -1.03
C LYS A 468 10.21 -6.42 -0.83
N VAL A 469 10.78 -5.32 -1.30
CA VAL A 469 12.23 -5.03 -1.23
C VAL A 469 12.72 -5.04 0.21
N PHE A 470 12.00 -4.45 1.15
CA PHE A 470 12.42 -4.43 2.56
C PHE A 470 12.44 -5.82 3.22
N GLY A 471 11.50 -6.69 2.85
CA GLY A 471 11.43 -8.05 3.40
C GLY A 471 12.37 -9.04 2.73
N ARG A 472 12.58 -8.91 1.41
CA ARG A 472 13.23 -9.93 0.58
C ARG A 472 14.49 -9.47 -0.14
N GLY A 473 14.71 -8.14 -0.20
CA GLY A 473 15.85 -7.58 -0.93
C GLY A 473 17.19 -7.80 -0.23
N THR A 474 18.23 -7.77 -1.02
CA THR A 474 19.63 -7.74 -0.55
C THR A 474 19.93 -6.42 0.16
N LEU A 475 21.05 -6.35 0.85
CA LEU A 475 21.57 -5.15 1.49
C LEU A 475 22.96 -4.81 0.91
N LYS A 476 23.13 -3.57 0.47
CA LYS A 476 24.43 -3.01 0.09
C LYS A 476 24.69 -1.70 0.81
N PHE A 477 25.68 -1.67 1.69
CA PHE A 477 26.08 -0.43 2.36
C PHE A 477 26.76 0.54 1.37
N ILE A 478 26.29 1.79 1.39
CA ILE A 478 27.03 2.92 0.83
C ILE A 478 27.87 3.48 1.98
N ARG A 479 29.17 3.72 1.73
CA ARG A 479 30.14 4.11 2.73
C ARG A 479 30.62 5.55 2.53
N PRO A 480 29.81 6.56 2.86
CA PRO A 480 30.26 7.94 2.78
C PRO A 480 31.39 8.21 3.77
N ALA A 481 32.20 9.26 3.52
CA ALA A 481 33.22 9.72 4.44
C ALA A 481 32.64 10.16 5.80
N ASN A 482 31.43 10.72 5.80
CA ASN A 482 30.73 11.13 7.00
C ASN A 482 30.22 9.89 7.79
N ARG A 483 30.82 9.63 8.95
CA ARG A 483 30.49 8.46 9.80
C ARG A 483 29.15 8.59 10.52
N SER A 484 28.64 9.80 10.70
CA SER A 484 27.35 10.06 11.32
C SER A 484 26.15 9.81 10.40
N VAL A 485 26.42 9.40 9.15
CA VAL A 485 25.36 9.03 8.20
C VAL A 485 25.42 7.55 7.88
N LEU A 486 24.33 6.83 8.16
CA LEU A 486 24.11 5.46 7.77
C LEU A 486 23.39 5.46 6.41
N ALA A 487 24.02 4.87 5.39
CA ALA A 487 23.44 4.78 4.05
C ALA A 487 23.58 3.37 3.48
N TYR A 488 22.50 2.85 2.88
CA TYR A 488 22.47 1.54 2.25
C TYR A 488 21.37 1.45 1.20
N VAL A 489 21.56 0.54 0.26
CA VAL A 489 20.54 0.21 -0.74
C VAL A 489 19.98 -1.18 -0.46
N ARG A 490 18.67 -1.29 -0.48
CA ARG A 490 17.91 -2.54 -0.51
C ARG A 490 17.50 -2.81 -1.96
N GLN A 491 17.72 -4.04 -2.46
CA GLN A 491 17.45 -4.37 -3.85
C GLN A 491 16.79 -5.74 -4.01
N LEU A 492 15.73 -5.79 -4.82
CA LEU A 492 15.04 -7.02 -5.21
C LEU A 492 14.73 -6.95 -6.72
N GLY A 493 15.44 -7.76 -7.51
CA GLY A 493 15.37 -7.63 -8.97
C GLY A 493 15.79 -6.23 -9.42
N ASP A 494 14.95 -5.58 -10.21
CA ASP A 494 15.20 -4.22 -10.72
C ASP A 494 14.79 -3.11 -9.74
N GLU A 495 14.01 -3.45 -8.70
CA GLU A 495 13.57 -2.49 -7.70
C GLU A 495 14.67 -2.23 -6.68
N SER A 496 15.00 -0.96 -6.47
CA SER A 496 16.05 -0.53 -5.54
C SER A 496 15.54 0.61 -4.67
N ILE A 497 15.83 0.52 -3.37
CA ILE A 497 15.48 1.56 -2.38
C ILE A 497 16.75 1.98 -1.65
N LEU A 498 17.10 3.27 -1.78
CA LEU A 498 18.17 3.89 -1.01
C LEU A 498 17.61 4.38 0.32
N CYS A 499 18.19 3.91 1.40
CA CYS A 499 17.91 4.36 2.77
C CYS A 499 19.10 5.18 3.27
N VAL A 500 18.83 6.41 3.70
CA VAL A 500 19.86 7.32 4.24
C VAL A 500 19.37 7.88 5.56
N ALA A 501 20.16 7.78 6.60
CA ALA A 501 19.80 8.18 7.96
C ALA A 501 20.95 8.97 8.62
N ASN A 502 20.64 10.13 9.15
CA ASN A 502 21.53 10.90 10.02
C ASN A 502 21.32 10.45 11.46
N ILE A 503 22.32 9.78 12.03
CA ILE A 503 22.28 9.26 13.41
C ILE A 503 22.82 10.23 14.45
N SER A 504 23.03 11.50 14.08
CA SER A 504 23.58 12.53 14.97
C SER A 504 22.59 13.65 15.28
N ARG A 505 22.86 14.37 16.35
CA ARG A 505 22.09 15.55 16.82
C ARG A 505 22.28 16.80 15.96
N SER A 506 23.17 16.76 14.98
CA SER A 506 23.47 17.89 14.10
C SER A 506 23.02 17.60 12.68
N ALA A 507 22.64 18.63 11.90
CA ALA A 507 22.38 18.46 10.48
C ALA A 507 23.66 17.99 9.76
N GLN A 508 23.53 17.04 8.85
CA GLN A 508 24.64 16.45 8.12
C GLN A 508 24.45 16.58 6.63
N ALA A 509 25.48 17.06 5.94
CA ALA A 509 25.61 16.92 4.50
C ALA A 509 26.44 15.67 4.19
N VAL A 510 26.05 14.92 3.19
CA VAL A 510 26.73 13.69 2.81
C VAL A 510 26.76 13.51 1.30
N GLU A 511 27.92 13.12 0.81
CA GLU A 511 28.15 12.70 -0.57
C GLU A 511 28.10 11.16 -0.62
N LEU A 512 27.22 10.65 -1.46
CA LEU A 512 26.99 9.21 -1.66
C LEU A 512 27.51 8.78 -3.04
N ASP A 513 28.32 7.75 -3.07
CA ASP A 513 28.70 7.09 -4.34
C ASP A 513 27.51 6.27 -4.84
N MET A 514 26.79 6.81 -5.82
CA MET A 514 25.62 6.23 -6.44
C MET A 514 25.82 5.85 -7.90
N ASN A 515 27.05 5.68 -8.36
CA ASN A 515 27.39 5.42 -9.77
C ASN A 515 26.66 4.19 -10.33
N GLU A 516 26.42 3.17 -9.54
CA GLU A 516 25.70 1.95 -9.94
C GLU A 516 24.24 2.24 -10.35
N TRP A 517 23.64 3.28 -9.78
CA TRP A 517 22.25 3.70 -10.06
C TRP A 517 22.20 4.98 -10.91
N LYS A 518 23.27 5.28 -11.65
CA LYS A 518 23.33 6.44 -12.57
C LYS A 518 22.12 6.45 -13.52
N GLY A 519 21.52 7.62 -13.68
CA GLY A 519 20.34 7.83 -14.53
C GLY A 519 19.02 7.58 -13.85
N ARG A 520 18.99 6.95 -12.66
CA ARG A 520 17.75 6.79 -11.88
C ARG A 520 17.37 8.10 -11.17
N VAL A 521 16.07 8.27 -10.93
CA VAL A 521 15.51 9.43 -10.22
C VAL A 521 15.03 8.97 -8.85
N PRO A 522 15.69 9.40 -7.75
CA PRO A 522 15.25 9.09 -6.41
C PRO A 522 13.91 9.78 -6.11
N GLN A 523 12.93 8.99 -5.69
CA GLN A 523 11.65 9.49 -5.18
C GLN A 523 11.54 9.18 -3.70
N GLU A 524 11.42 10.20 -2.87
CA GLU A 524 11.22 10.04 -1.44
C GLU A 524 9.85 9.38 -1.19
N MET A 525 9.83 8.29 -0.40
CA MET A 525 8.68 7.38 -0.37
C MET A 525 7.54 7.88 0.54
N LEU A 526 7.81 8.67 1.58
CA LEU A 526 6.79 9.20 2.51
C LEU A 526 6.08 10.43 1.92
N GLY A 527 6.85 11.40 1.44
CA GLY A 527 6.35 12.64 0.83
C GLY A 527 6.14 12.56 -0.68
N ARG A 528 6.60 11.46 -1.32
CA ARG A 528 6.55 11.23 -2.77
C ARG A 528 7.23 12.30 -3.61
N THR A 529 8.21 12.99 -3.01
CA THR A 529 8.96 14.06 -3.66
C THR A 529 10.09 13.49 -4.51
N HIS A 530 10.20 13.94 -5.76
CA HIS A 530 11.32 13.58 -6.62
C HIS A 530 12.53 14.42 -6.28
N PHE A 531 13.68 13.77 -6.21
CA PHE A 531 14.97 14.40 -6.03
C PHE A 531 15.72 14.43 -7.37
N PRO A 532 16.82 15.23 -7.48
CA PRO A 532 17.59 15.31 -8.71
C PRO A 532 18.05 13.93 -9.19
N ARG A 533 18.13 13.74 -10.51
CA ARG A 533 18.63 12.52 -11.14
C ARG A 533 20.06 12.22 -10.70
N ILE A 534 20.36 10.96 -10.42
CA ILE A 534 21.72 10.50 -10.11
C ILE A 534 22.60 10.65 -11.35
N GLY A 535 23.65 11.48 -11.23
CA GLY A 535 24.63 11.78 -12.28
C GLY A 535 25.91 11.00 -12.11
N GLU A 536 27.03 11.57 -12.62
CA GLU A 536 28.40 11.01 -12.50
C GLU A 536 29.10 11.48 -11.23
N LEU A 537 28.66 12.59 -10.65
CA LEU A 537 29.21 13.13 -9.41
C LEU A 537 28.59 12.42 -8.19
N PRO A 538 29.30 12.39 -7.05
CA PRO A 538 28.72 11.90 -5.81
C PRO A 538 27.39 12.58 -5.51
N TYR A 539 26.40 11.81 -5.07
CA TYR A 539 25.06 12.29 -4.85
C TYR A 539 24.97 12.99 -3.50
N LEU A 540 24.82 14.32 -3.52
CA LEU A 540 24.76 15.14 -2.31
C LEU A 540 23.37 15.12 -1.69
N VAL A 541 23.28 14.75 -0.40
CA VAL A 541 22.07 14.80 0.41
C VAL A 541 22.36 15.54 1.71
N THR A 542 21.42 16.38 2.15
CA THR A 542 21.46 17.02 3.46
C THR A 542 20.31 16.48 4.31
N LEU A 543 20.65 16.04 5.52
CA LEU A 543 19.67 15.49 6.45
C LEU A 543 19.61 16.35 7.72
N PRO A 544 18.42 16.66 8.23
CA PRO A 544 18.26 17.30 9.53
C PRO A 544 18.73 16.38 10.66
N PRO A 545 18.90 16.89 11.90
CA PRO A 545 19.22 16.07 13.07
C PRO A 545 18.26 14.88 13.21
N TYR A 546 18.82 13.68 13.31
CA TYR A 546 18.07 12.41 13.38
C TYR A 546 17.09 12.18 12.23
N GLY A 547 17.27 12.88 11.10
CA GLY A 547 16.44 12.75 9.91
C GLY A 547 16.84 11.56 9.06
N PHE A 548 15.89 11.06 8.28
CA PHE A 548 16.12 9.97 7.35
C PHE A 548 15.32 10.15 6.08
N PHE A 549 15.72 9.48 5.01
CA PHE A 549 14.98 9.34 3.77
C PHE A 549 15.00 7.89 3.30
N TRP A 550 13.87 7.44 2.74
CA TRP A 550 13.77 6.26 1.92
C TRP A 550 13.45 6.68 0.50
N PHE A 551 14.35 6.41 -0.43
CA PHE A 551 14.20 6.77 -1.83
C PHE A 551 13.98 5.53 -2.69
N HIS A 552 12.84 5.46 -3.35
CA HIS A 552 12.65 4.53 -4.44
C HIS A 552 13.46 5.03 -5.65
N LEU A 553 14.36 4.21 -6.18
CA LEU A 553 15.21 4.57 -7.31
C LEU A 553 14.53 4.17 -8.62
N ASN A 554 13.67 5.05 -9.12
CA ASN A 554 12.89 4.80 -10.32
C ASN A 554 13.78 4.69 -11.57
N ILE A 555 13.53 3.68 -12.40
CA ILE A 555 14.03 3.62 -13.76
C ILE A 555 13.08 4.49 -14.57
N ASP A 556 13.51 5.70 -14.93
CA ASP A 556 12.68 6.57 -15.76
C ASP A 556 12.97 6.30 -17.25
N PRO A 557 11.98 5.76 -18.00
CA PRO A 557 12.06 5.79 -19.45
C PRO A 557 11.60 7.17 -19.92
N GLN A 558 12.52 8.11 -20.06
CA GLN A 558 12.33 9.30 -20.86
C GLN A 558 11.19 10.27 -20.48
N SER A 559 11.21 10.82 -19.28
CA SER A 559 10.67 12.17 -19.10
C SER A 559 11.68 13.02 -18.35
N GLU A 560 12.13 14.11 -18.97
CA GLU A 560 12.75 15.18 -18.19
C GLU A 560 11.77 15.56 -17.08
N PRO A 561 12.17 15.57 -15.79
CA PRO A 561 11.30 16.07 -14.77
C PRO A 561 11.14 17.56 -15.04
N GLU A 562 10.02 17.94 -15.63
CA GLU A 562 9.53 19.30 -15.51
C GLU A 562 9.55 19.59 -14.01
N LYS A 563 10.27 20.64 -13.60
CA LYS A 563 10.26 21.11 -12.21
C LYS A 563 8.83 21.51 -11.88
N VAL A 564 8.05 20.57 -11.36
CA VAL A 564 6.77 20.87 -10.74
C VAL A 564 7.10 21.59 -9.44
N LEU A 565 7.24 22.90 -9.52
CA LEU A 565 7.23 23.74 -8.34
C LEU A 565 5.89 23.49 -7.63
N PRO A 566 5.85 23.40 -6.29
CA PRO A 566 4.60 23.33 -5.56
C PRO A 566 3.72 24.49 -6.04
N ARG A 567 2.50 24.17 -6.46
CA ARG A 567 1.58 25.17 -6.95
C ARG A 567 1.16 26.08 -5.80
N ASP A 568 1.55 27.33 -5.84
CA ASP A 568 1.01 28.36 -4.96
C ASP A 568 -0.46 28.59 -5.34
N ILE A 569 -1.39 28.21 -4.46
CA ILE A 569 -2.82 28.40 -4.70
C ILE A 569 -3.14 29.89 -4.51
N THR A 570 -3.43 30.58 -5.60
CA THR A 570 -3.84 32.00 -5.60
C THR A 570 -5.17 32.15 -4.86
N THR A 571 -5.27 33.15 -3.97
CA THR A 571 -6.52 33.49 -3.29
C THR A 571 -7.28 34.57 -4.06
N LEU A 572 -8.48 34.24 -4.51
CA LEU A 572 -9.40 35.19 -5.16
C LEU A 572 -10.31 35.83 -4.11
N VAL A 573 -10.28 37.16 -4.04
CA VAL A 573 -11.16 37.93 -3.15
C VAL A 573 -12.41 38.39 -3.92
N ILE A 574 -13.60 37.97 -3.46
CA ILE A 574 -14.86 38.30 -4.12
C ILE A 574 -15.76 39.11 -3.18
N GLY A 575 -16.36 40.22 -3.69
CA GLY A 575 -17.25 41.05 -2.90
C GLY A 575 -18.67 40.54 -2.82
N HIS A 576 -19.21 40.04 -3.94
CA HIS A 576 -20.54 39.46 -4.09
C HIS A 576 -20.42 38.04 -4.64
N GLY A 577 -21.46 37.38 -5.05
CA GLY A 577 -21.39 36.00 -5.55
C GLY A 577 -20.30 35.75 -6.60
N TRP A 578 -19.83 34.50 -6.73
CA TRP A 578 -18.76 34.10 -7.66
C TRP A 578 -19.02 34.52 -9.11
N GLU A 579 -20.27 34.46 -9.54
CA GLU A 579 -20.70 34.86 -10.88
C GLU A 579 -20.37 36.32 -11.22
N ASN A 580 -20.45 37.20 -10.23
CA ASN A 580 -20.08 38.63 -10.40
C ASN A 580 -18.56 38.83 -10.30
N ALA A 581 -17.81 37.87 -9.79
CA ALA A 581 -16.35 37.94 -9.71
C ALA A 581 -15.72 37.90 -11.10
N LEU A 582 -16.30 37.18 -12.04
CA LEU A 582 -15.82 37.12 -13.44
C LEU A 582 -16.12 38.38 -14.28
N SER A 583 -16.88 39.34 -13.77
CA SER A 583 -17.12 40.66 -14.40
C SER A 583 -16.27 41.78 -13.81
N SER A 584 -15.46 41.53 -12.78
CA SER A 584 -14.68 42.47 -12.01
C SER A 584 -13.16 42.31 -12.20
N TRP A 585 -12.36 43.06 -11.40
CA TRP A 585 -10.90 42.90 -11.38
C TRP A 585 -10.44 41.51 -10.99
N THR A 586 -11.22 40.74 -10.24
CA THR A 586 -10.97 39.33 -9.90
C THR A 586 -10.81 38.46 -11.15
N ARG A 587 -11.50 38.81 -12.26
CA ARG A 587 -11.32 38.19 -13.57
C ARG A 587 -9.88 38.31 -14.07
N ARG A 588 -9.23 39.44 -13.86
CA ARG A 588 -7.83 39.66 -14.29
C ARG A 588 -6.88 38.71 -13.57
N THR A 589 -7.03 38.58 -12.26
CA THR A 589 -6.24 37.60 -11.44
C THR A 589 -6.56 36.17 -11.85
N PHE A 590 -7.83 35.86 -12.10
CA PHE A 590 -8.23 34.51 -12.54
C PHE A 590 -7.60 34.17 -13.90
N GLU A 591 -7.63 35.10 -14.86
CA GLU A 591 -7.05 34.92 -16.21
C GLU A 591 -5.51 34.94 -16.20
N ALA A 592 -4.88 35.79 -15.36
CA ALA A 592 -3.44 36.00 -15.38
C ALA A 592 -2.65 35.01 -14.49
N GLU A 593 -3.25 34.51 -13.42
CA GLU A 593 -2.55 33.69 -12.42
C GLU A 593 -3.16 32.30 -12.25
N VAL A 594 -4.50 32.19 -12.10
CA VAL A 594 -5.17 30.93 -11.79
C VAL A 594 -5.23 30.01 -13.00
N LEU A 595 -5.75 30.47 -14.12
CA LEU A 595 -5.88 29.64 -15.32
C LEU A 595 -4.54 29.19 -15.89
N PRO A 596 -3.48 30.08 -15.99
CA PRO A 596 -2.16 29.66 -16.45
C PRO A 596 -1.47 28.65 -15.55
N SER A 597 -1.75 28.65 -14.26
CA SER A 597 -1.21 27.65 -13.32
C SER A 597 -2.02 26.36 -13.28
N PHE A 598 -3.32 26.39 -13.62
CA PHE A 598 -4.21 25.23 -13.56
C PHE A 598 -4.25 24.43 -14.86
N MET A 599 -4.47 25.09 -16.01
CA MET A 599 -4.77 24.41 -17.27
C MET A 599 -3.64 23.51 -17.79
N PRO A 600 -2.36 23.93 -17.79
CA PRO A 600 -1.26 23.13 -18.35
C PRO A 600 -1.06 21.79 -17.61
N GLU A 601 -1.40 21.73 -16.34
CA GLU A 601 -1.28 20.50 -15.54
C GLU A 601 -2.36 19.46 -15.86
N ARG A 602 -3.40 19.85 -16.59
CA ARG A 602 -4.54 18.96 -16.89
C ARG A 602 -4.26 18.07 -18.09
N ARG A 603 -4.69 16.80 -18.01
CA ARG A 603 -4.52 15.82 -19.10
C ARG A 603 -5.22 16.25 -20.39
N TRP A 604 -6.38 16.88 -20.25
CA TRP A 604 -7.20 17.34 -21.36
C TRP A 604 -6.69 18.64 -22.06
N PHE A 605 -5.71 19.33 -21.47
CA PHE A 605 -5.17 20.54 -22.08
C PHE A 605 -4.24 20.19 -23.25
N ALA A 606 -4.59 20.64 -24.46
CA ALA A 606 -3.90 20.22 -25.69
C ALA A 606 -2.64 21.02 -26.01
N ASP A 607 -2.55 22.29 -25.52
CA ASP A 607 -1.48 23.22 -25.90
C ASP A 607 -0.27 23.20 -24.93
N LYS A 608 0.16 22.00 -24.49
CA LYS A 608 1.24 21.81 -23.50
C LYS A 608 2.62 22.30 -23.95
N ASP A 609 2.86 22.41 -25.25
CA ASP A 609 4.13 22.84 -25.84
C ASP A 609 4.33 24.37 -25.84
N VAL A 610 3.34 25.12 -25.36
CA VAL A 610 3.39 26.61 -25.33
C VAL A 610 3.97 27.03 -23.97
N ARG A 611 5.14 27.64 -23.97
CA ARG A 611 5.86 28.09 -22.75
C ARG A 611 5.10 29.11 -21.89
N SER A 612 4.16 29.83 -22.46
CA SER A 612 3.30 30.80 -21.75
C SER A 612 1.96 30.88 -22.43
N ILE A 613 0.89 30.50 -21.70
CA ILE A 613 -0.48 30.61 -22.19
C ILE A 613 -1.12 31.92 -21.69
N SER A 614 -1.99 32.50 -22.48
CA SER A 614 -2.78 33.69 -22.13
C SER A 614 -4.27 33.39 -22.23
N PRO A 615 -4.83 32.65 -21.26
CA PRO A 615 -6.22 32.28 -21.27
C PRO A 615 -7.12 33.49 -20.98
N LYS A 616 -8.25 33.56 -21.69
CA LYS A 616 -9.27 34.59 -21.55
C LYS A 616 -10.65 33.95 -21.41
N VAL A 617 -11.42 34.40 -20.45
CA VAL A 617 -12.82 33.93 -20.30
C VAL A 617 -13.65 34.56 -21.46
N SER A 618 -14.18 33.73 -22.36
CA SER A 618 -15.01 34.17 -23.48
C SER A 618 -16.50 34.12 -23.17
N ALA A 619 -16.93 33.13 -22.34
CA ALA A 619 -18.31 33.05 -21.87
C ALA A 619 -18.37 32.59 -20.41
N ALA A 620 -19.35 33.10 -19.66
CA ALA A 620 -19.60 32.63 -18.29
C ALA A 620 -21.10 32.76 -17.97
N VAL A 621 -21.77 31.63 -17.80
CA VAL A 621 -23.20 31.56 -17.48
C VAL A 621 -23.40 30.84 -16.17
N ALA A 622 -24.04 31.49 -15.20
CA ALA A 622 -24.39 30.87 -13.92
C ALA A 622 -25.71 30.10 -14.06
N VAL A 623 -25.71 28.84 -13.59
CA VAL A 623 -26.87 27.96 -13.64
C VAL A 623 -27.18 27.46 -12.22
N GLU A 624 -28.43 27.58 -11.81
CA GLU A 624 -28.94 27.21 -10.49
C GLU A 624 -30.01 26.13 -10.59
N SER A 625 -29.98 25.17 -9.67
CA SER A 625 -31.04 24.19 -9.49
C SER A 625 -30.94 23.53 -8.11
N GLY A 626 -32.05 23.40 -7.40
CA GLY A 626 -32.15 22.59 -6.18
C GLY A 626 -31.21 22.99 -5.02
N GLY A 627 -30.73 24.26 -4.98
CA GLY A 627 -29.80 24.75 -3.96
C GLY A 627 -28.31 24.70 -4.35
N GLY A 628 -27.98 24.11 -5.49
CA GLY A 628 -26.63 24.11 -6.08
C GLY A 628 -26.47 25.23 -7.12
N ARG A 629 -25.30 25.87 -7.16
CA ARG A 629 -24.95 26.94 -8.09
C ARG A 629 -23.64 26.64 -8.79
N VAL A 630 -23.64 26.59 -10.10
CA VAL A 630 -22.49 26.23 -10.94
C VAL A 630 -22.31 27.26 -12.05
N SER A 631 -21.10 27.66 -12.35
CA SER A 631 -20.77 28.53 -13.50
C SER A 631 -20.23 27.68 -14.64
N PHE A 632 -20.86 27.80 -15.80
CA PHE A 632 -20.41 27.25 -17.06
C PHE A 632 -19.47 28.26 -17.71
N VAL A 633 -18.18 28.02 -17.64
CA VAL A 633 -17.15 28.96 -18.09
C VAL A 633 -16.46 28.42 -19.32
N VAL A 634 -16.38 29.24 -20.38
CA VAL A 634 -15.59 28.91 -21.56
C VAL A 634 -14.40 29.85 -21.63
N VAL A 635 -13.23 29.26 -21.85
CA VAL A 635 -11.94 29.95 -21.87
C VAL A 635 -11.29 29.80 -23.23
N ASP A 636 -10.91 30.90 -23.83
CA ASP A 636 -10.11 30.92 -25.04
C ASP A 636 -8.62 31.02 -24.68
N SER A 637 -7.82 30.06 -25.16
CA SER A 637 -6.37 30.02 -24.95
C SER A 637 -5.66 30.28 -26.29
N LEU A 638 -4.74 31.24 -26.29
CA LEU A 638 -3.95 31.58 -27.50
C LEU A 638 -2.79 30.57 -27.57
N GLY A 639 -2.84 29.67 -28.56
CA GLY A 639 -1.74 28.80 -28.94
C GLY A 639 -0.75 29.52 -29.90
N ARG A 640 0.24 28.78 -30.45
CA ARG A 640 1.24 29.35 -31.39
C ARG A 640 0.63 29.98 -32.64
N ASN A 641 -0.44 29.43 -33.21
CA ASN A 641 -1.07 29.90 -34.44
C ASN A 641 -2.60 29.85 -34.43
N ASN A 642 -3.24 29.29 -33.37
CA ASN A 642 -4.69 29.13 -33.31
C ASN A 642 -5.20 29.40 -31.89
N VAL A 643 -6.43 29.86 -31.79
CA VAL A 643 -7.16 29.97 -30.53
C VAL A 643 -7.85 28.63 -30.26
N SER A 644 -7.51 28.01 -29.15
CA SER A 644 -8.19 26.81 -28.62
C SER A 644 -9.18 27.22 -27.54
N ARG A 645 -10.40 26.70 -27.61
CA ARG A 645 -11.48 26.99 -26.67
C ARG A 645 -11.71 25.83 -25.74
N TYR A 646 -11.80 26.09 -24.41
CA TYR A 646 -11.95 25.08 -23.37
C TYR A 646 -13.15 25.35 -22.48
N PHE A 647 -13.88 24.30 -22.11
CA PHE A 647 -15.00 24.38 -21.16
C PHE A 647 -14.59 23.93 -19.77
N LEU A 648 -14.90 24.78 -18.77
CA LEU A 648 -14.63 24.56 -17.35
C LEU A 648 -15.93 24.80 -16.55
N PRO A 649 -16.61 23.76 -16.08
CA PRO A 649 -17.65 23.94 -15.07
C PRO A 649 -17.02 24.26 -13.73
N LEU A 650 -17.40 25.37 -13.11
CA LEU A 650 -16.80 25.87 -11.88
C LEU A 650 -17.84 26.01 -10.76
N THR A 651 -17.44 25.64 -9.53
CA THR A 651 -18.23 25.87 -8.32
C THR A 651 -17.36 26.33 -7.16
N VAL A 652 -17.95 27.04 -6.20
CA VAL A 652 -17.27 27.44 -4.97
C VAL A 652 -17.86 26.63 -3.81
N ARG A 653 -17.01 25.88 -3.15
CA ARG A 653 -17.35 25.20 -1.90
C ARG A 653 -16.94 26.09 -0.73
N TRP A 654 -17.94 26.56 0.02
CA TRP A 654 -17.73 27.34 1.24
C TRP A 654 -17.55 26.40 2.42
N SER A 655 -16.45 26.49 3.16
CA SER A 655 -16.18 25.70 4.35
C SER A 655 -15.46 26.55 5.40
N ARG A 656 -15.76 26.30 6.68
CA ARG A 656 -15.02 26.87 7.81
C ARG A 656 -13.69 26.13 8.08
N TYR A 657 -13.51 24.96 7.52
CA TYR A 657 -12.29 24.17 7.65
C TYR A 657 -11.94 23.57 6.28
N THR A 658 -10.83 24.03 5.73
CA THR A 658 -10.26 23.50 4.50
C THR A 658 -9.57 22.18 4.77
N THR A 659 -10.33 21.08 4.90
CA THR A 659 -9.81 19.76 4.57
C THR A 659 -10.02 19.58 3.07
N ILE A 660 -8.95 19.63 2.31
CA ILE A 660 -8.94 19.28 0.89
C ILE A 660 -9.09 17.75 0.84
N ASP A 661 -10.32 17.25 1.00
CA ASP A 661 -10.64 15.82 0.89
C ASP A 661 -10.56 15.29 -0.55
N LYS A 662 -10.39 16.17 -1.52
CA LYS A 662 -10.17 15.82 -2.93
C LYS A 662 -8.76 16.19 -3.34
N GLY A 663 -8.12 15.32 -4.08
CA GLY A 663 -6.76 15.51 -4.55
C GLY A 663 -6.55 16.87 -5.26
N PRO A 664 -5.32 17.33 -5.43
CA PRO A 664 -4.98 18.65 -5.97
C PRO A 664 -5.52 18.91 -7.38
N ASP A 665 -6.00 17.88 -8.06
CA ASP A 665 -6.39 17.91 -9.47
C ASP A 665 -7.67 18.69 -9.80
N CYS A 666 -8.57 18.93 -8.85
CA CYS A 666 -9.80 19.70 -9.08
C CYS A 666 -9.77 21.12 -8.50
N VAL A 667 -8.74 21.49 -7.73
CA VAL A 667 -8.64 22.79 -7.05
C VAL A 667 -8.03 23.84 -8.00
N LEU A 668 -8.77 24.92 -8.27
CA LEU A 668 -8.27 26.04 -9.08
C LEU A 668 -7.66 27.14 -8.20
N ALA A 669 -8.39 27.61 -7.19
CA ALA A 669 -8.01 28.73 -6.35
C ALA A 669 -8.65 28.64 -4.95
N ALA A 670 -8.07 29.31 -3.97
CA ALA A 670 -8.77 29.66 -2.73
C ALA A 670 -9.68 30.86 -3.01
N VAL A 671 -10.82 30.97 -2.30
CA VAL A 671 -11.77 32.05 -2.44
C VAL A 671 -12.07 32.64 -1.08
N ARG A 672 -12.08 33.99 -1.01
CA ARG A 672 -12.43 34.69 0.22
C ARG A 672 -13.53 35.72 -0.02
N ARG A 673 -14.54 35.73 0.85
CA ARG A 673 -15.61 36.72 0.90
C ARG A 673 -15.79 37.26 2.32
N GLY A 674 -15.20 38.40 2.61
CA GLY A 674 -15.13 38.90 3.98
C GLY A 674 -14.45 37.92 4.92
N ALA A 675 -15.16 37.42 5.93
CA ALA A 675 -14.68 36.43 6.88
C ALA A 675 -14.90 34.97 6.41
N SER A 676 -15.56 34.75 5.27
CA SER A 676 -15.85 33.42 4.74
C SER A 676 -14.75 33.00 3.80
N GLU A 677 -14.25 31.78 3.98
CA GLU A 677 -13.26 31.16 3.10
C GLU A 677 -13.89 29.98 2.34
N GLY A 678 -13.43 29.74 1.14
CA GLY A 678 -13.91 28.67 0.28
C GLY A 678 -12.86 28.26 -0.74
N THR A 679 -13.19 27.26 -1.55
CA THR A 679 -12.33 26.75 -2.61
C THR A 679 -13.08 26.76 -3.93
N LEU A 680 -12.45 27.30 -4.96
CA LEU A 680 -12.92 27.25 -6.34
C LEU A 680 -12.48 25.92 -6.95
N LEU A 681 -13.44 25.15 -7.42
CA LEU A 681 -13.25 23.78 -7.92
C LEU A 681 -13.70 23.64 -9.38
N ASP A 682 -13.02 22.80 -10.11
CA ASP A 682 -13.57 22.14 -11.30
C ASP A 682 -14.73 21.24 -10.85
N ALA A 683 -15.92 21.59 -11.28
CA ALA A 683 -17.15 21.01 -10.77
C ALA A 683 -17.50 19.66 -11.40
N THR A 684 -16.74 19.14 -12.33
CA THR A 684 -17.07 17.96 -13.13
C THR A 684 -17.48 16.74 -12.29
N THR A 685 -16.84 16.52 -11.14
CA THR A 685 -17.16 15.43 -10.21
C THR A 685 -18.02 15.87 -9.02
N GLU A 686 -18.48 17.12 -9.01
CA GLU A 686 -19.27 17.65 -7.92
C GLU A 686 -20.74 17.25 -8.05
N PRO A 687 -21.37 16.77 -6.95
CA PRO A 687 -22.78 16.38 -6.97
C PRO A 687 -23.73 17.52 -7.42
N ASP A 688 -23.39 18.74 -7.06
CA ASP A 688 -24.19 19.93 -7.41
C ASP A 688 -24.18 20.15 -8.93
N PHE A 689 -23.03 20.03 -9.59
CA PHE A 689 -22.94 20.16 -11.05
C PHE A 689 -23.75 19.07 -11.76
N ILE A 690 -23.57 17.82 -11.35
CA ILE A 690 -24.26 16.69 -11.97
C ILE A 690 -25.78 16.81 -11.76
N THR A 691 -26.21 17.21 -10.56
CA THR A 691 -27.65 17.44 -10.27
C THR A 691 -28.23 18.55 -11.11
N VAL A 692 -27.53 19.68 -11.20
CA VAL A 692 -27.93 20.84 -12.05
C VAL A 692 -28.02 20.39 -13.50
N LEU A 693 -26.97 19.74 -14.03
CA LEU A 693 -26.91 19.32 -15.42
C LEU A 693 -28.05 18.36 -15.76
N LEU A 694 -28.20 17.26 -15.02
CA LEU A 694 -29.25 16.26 -15.30
C LEU A 694 -30.65 16.81 -15.15
N SER A 695 -30.92 17.65 -14.12
CA SER A 695 -32.25 18.25 -13.94
C SER A 695 -32.63 19.24 -15.05
N LYS A 696 -31.69 20.09 -15.47
CA LYS A 696 -31.89 21.06 -16.55
C LYS A 696 -32.02 20.39 -17.90
N VAL A 697 -31.17 19.39 -18.22
CA VAL A 697 -31.31 18.62 -19.46
C VAL A 697 -32.69 17.98 -19.53
N ARG A 698 -33.14 17.40 -18.44
CA ARG A 698 -34.44 16.74 -18.42
C ARG A 698 -35.61 17.71 -18.60
N ALA A 699 -35.51 18.88 -17.95
CA ALA A 699 -36.54 19.91 -18.08
C ALA A 699 -36.54 20.61 -19.46
N GLY A 700 -35.48 20.46 -20.24
CA GLY A 700 -35.34 21.14 -21.55
C GLY A 700 -35.17 22.65 -21.40
N GLU A 701 -34.54 23.11 -20.33
CA GLU A 701 -34.45 24.52 -20.00
C GLU A 701 -33.36 25.24 -20.79
N THR A 702 -33.52 26.55 -20.85
CA THR A 702 -32.52 27.49 -21.38
C THR A 702 -32.20 28.52 -20.31
N VAL A 703 -30.92 28.75 -20.05
CA VAL A 703 -30.42 29.67 -18.99
C VAL A 703 -29.39 30.63 -19.59
N GLY A 704 -29.52 31.92 -19.32
CA GLY A 704 -28.60 32.95 -19.78
C GLY A 704 -29.33 34.14 -20.45
N SER A 705 -28.59 34.93 -21.23
CA SER A 705 -29.11 36.07 -21.97
C SER A 705 -29.26 35.76 -23.47
N ASP A 706 -29.83 36.72 -24.24
CA ASP A 706 -29.94 36.59 -25.70
C ASP A 706 -28.55 36.54 -26.37
N GLU A 707 -27.53 37.12 -25.77
CA GLU A 707 -26.15 37.12 -26.28
C GLU A 707 -25.42 35.81 -25.98
N GLN A 708 -25.57 35.28 -24.78
CA GLN A 708 -24.93 34.05 -24.33
C GLN A 708 -25.89 33.24 -23.44
N ARG A 709 -26.26 32.04 -23.88
CA ARG A 709 -27.14 31.16 -23.13
C ARG A 709 -26.71 29.69 -23.23
N ILE A 710 -27.00 28.93 -22.23
CA ILE A 710 -26.84 27.46 -22.20
C ILE A 710 -28.21 26.83 -22.49
N GLU A 711 -28.27 26.05 -23.54
CA GLU A 711 -29.45 25.26 -23.91
C GLU A 711 -29.26 23.82 -23.46
N PHE A 712 -30.17 23.33 -22.62
CA PHE A 712 -30.24 21.93 -22.18
C PHE A 712 -31.34 21.22 -22.96
N ARG A 713 -30.98 20.20 -23.73
CA ARG A 713 -31.91 19.53 -24.65
C ARG A 713 -32.02 18.04 -24.32
N PRO A 714 -33.18 17.56 -23.85
CA PRO A 714 -33.43 16.13 -23.70
C PRO A 714 -33.69 15.49 -25.06
N THR A 715 -33.49 14.17 -25.14
CA THR A 715 -34.00 13.32 -26.21
C THR A 715 -35.25 12.58 -25.74
N SER A 716 -35.95 11.90 -26.69
CA SER A 716 -37.13 11.07 -26.38
C SER A 716 -36.77 9.90 -25.40
N ALA A 717 -35.51 9.47 -25.38
CA ALA A 717 -35.02 8.40 -24.50
C ALA A 717 -34.89 8.80 -23.03
N PHE A 718 -34.88 10.12 -22.71
CA PHE A 718 -34.75 10.57 -21.33
C PHE A 718 -36.11 10.65 -20.63
N ALA A 719 -36.73 9.50 -20.35
CA ALA A 719 -38.02 9.36 -19.70
C ALA A 719 -37.89 8.97 -18.20
N GLY A 720 -38.94 9.27 -17.40
CA GLY A 720 -39.01 8.86 -15.95
C GLY A 720 -38.48 9.91 -14.96
N PRO A 721 -38.72 9.83 -13.63
CA PRO A 721 -38.26 10.79 -12.62
C PRO A 721 -36.78 10.65 -12.35
N LEU A 722 -36.06 11.77 -12.14
CA LEU A 722 -34.67 11.74 -11.63
C LEU A 722 -34.70 11.33 -10.15
N SER A 723 -34.02 10.27 -9.81
CA SER A 723 -33.78 9.89 -8.40
C SER A 723 -32.67 10.75 -7.80
N LYS A 724 -32.66 10.85 -6.46
CA LYS A 724 -31.56 11.53 -5.78
C LYS A 724 -30.26 10.81 -6.06
N ILE A 725 -29.24 11.55 -6.52
CA ILE A 725 -27.91 11.01 -6.84
C ILE A 725 -27.26 10.45 -5.57
N LYS A 726 -26.79 9.20 -5.66
CA LYS A 726 -26.17 8.47 -4.56
C LYS A 726 -24.67 8.30 -4.75
N SER A 727 -24.22 8.14 -5.98
CA SER A 727 -22.82 7.87 -6.31
C SER A 727 -22.40 8.56 -7.61
N ILE A 728 -21.20 9.09 -7.63
CA ILE A 728 -20.52 9.65 -8.80
C ILE A 728 -19.13 9.07 -8.82
N SER A 729 -18.73 8.47 -9.94
CA SER A 729 -17.39 7.94 -10.16
C SER A 729 -16.80 8.47 -11.46
N ALA A 730 -15.57 8.97 -11.41
CA ALA A 730 -14.85 9.42 -12.59
C ALA A 730 -14.36 8.22 -13.42
N ILE A 731 -14.31 8.40 -14.74
CA ILE A 731 -13.70 7.45 -15.68
C ILE A 731 -12.28 7.96 -15.99
N ASP A 732 -11.25 7.33 -15.43
CA ASP A 732 -9.84 7.79 -15.53
C ASP A 732 -9.18 7.54 -16.90
N ARG A 733 -9.84 6.89 -17.84
CA ARG A 733 -9.25 6.44 -19.11
C ARG A 733 -9.27 7.48 -20.24
N GLU A 734 -10.12 8.51 -20.17
CA GLU A 734 -10.22 9.52 -21.22
C GLU A 734 -9.16 10.63 -21.07
N GLN A 735 -8.45 10.93 -22.14
CA GLN A 735 -7.39 11.97 -22.15
C GLN A 735 -7.87 13.35 -22.63
N SER A 736 -8.90 13.41 -23.52
CA SER A 736 -9.39 14.65 -24.15
C SER A 736 -10.62 15.24 -23.46
N ASN A 737 -11.46 14.43 -22.86
CA ASN A 737 -12.70 14.80 -22.19
C ASN A 737 -12.70 14.32 -20.73
N SER A 738 -13.72 14.68 -19.97
CA SER A 738 -13.91 14.19 -18.60
C SER A 738 -15.26 13.52 -18.48
N SER A 739 -15.29 12.22 -18.20
CA SER A 739 -16.53 11.46 -18.07
C SER A 739 -16.77 10.98 -16.65
N VAL A 740 -17.99 11.00 -16.21
CA VAL A 740 -18.43 10.50 -14.91
C VAL A 740 -19.62 9.56 -15.05
N ILE A 741 -19.61 8.47 -14.28
CA ILE A 741 -20.73 7.55 -14.13
C ILE A 741 -21.56 8.01 -12.92
N VAL A 742 -22.86 8.12 -13.11
CA VAL A 742 -23.80 8.53 -12.07
C VAL A 742 -24.77 7.38 -11.78
N ASP A 743 -24.75 6.88 -10.55
CA ASP A 743 -25.64 5.81 -10.02
C ASP A 743 -25.71 4.54 -10.88
N ASN A 744 -24.72 4.26 -11.73
CA ASN A 744 -24.77 3.21 -12.75
C ASN A 744 -26.01 3.31 -13.67
N GLN A 745 -26.51 4.53 -13.87
CA GLN A 745 -27.65 4.82 -14.75
C GLN A 745 -27.29 5.78 -15.88
N TYR A 746 -26.40 6.73 -15.61
CA TYR A 746 -26.02 7.77 -16.57
C TYR A 746 -24.51 7.85 -16.72
N VAL A 747 -24.06 8.21 -17.92
CA VAL A 747 -22.70 8.68 -18.21
C VAL A 747 -22.79 10.14 -18.64
N VAL A 748 -22.15 11.03 -17.89
CA VAL A 748 -22.05 12.45 -18.24
C VAL A 748 -20.65 12.70 -18.79
N LYS A 749 -20.54 13.02 -20.06
CA LYS A 749 -19.30 13.36 -20.78
C LYS A 749 -19.19 14.88 -20.89
N VAL A 750 -18.21 15.48 -20.22
CA VAL A 750 -17.90 16.90 -20.27
C VAL A 750 -16.81 17.13 -21.31
N LEU A 751 -17.14 17.84 -22.39
CA LEU A 751 -16.22 18.15 -23.47
C LEU A 751 -15.27 19.24 -23.01
N ARG A 752 -13.97 18.96 -22.96
CA ARG A 752 -12.99 19.92 -22.44
C ARG A 752 -12.49 20.88 -23.49
N LYS A 753 -12.06 20.38 -24.64
CA LYS A 753 -11.74 21.21 -25.82
C LYS A 753 -12.99 21.30 -26.70
N VAL A 754 -13.52 22.49 -26.82
CA VAL A 754 -14.79 22.74 -27.49
C VAL A 754 -14.59 23.54 -28.77
N THR A 755 -15.42 23.25 -29.77
CA THR A 755 -15.36 23.89 -31.10
C THR A 755 -16.77 24.25 -31.52
N ALA A 756 -16.93 25.41 -32.13
CA ALA A 756 -18.20 25.84 -32.67
C ALA A 756 -18.63 24.96 -33.86
N GLY A 757 -19.90 24.60 -33.92
CA GLY A 757 -20.47 23.74 -34.97
C GLY A 757 -21.27 22.57 -34.43
N ILE A 758 -21.77 21.74 -35.32
CA ILE A 758 -22.55 20.53 -35.00
C ILE A 758 -21.55 19.45 -34.52
N HIS A 759 -21.69 19.00 -33.29
CA HIS A 759 -20.84 17.95 -32.73
C HIS A 759 -21.25 16.57 -33.29
N PRO A 760 -20.33 15.77 -33.87
CA PRO A 760 -20.65 14.49 -34.50
C PRO A 760 -21.37 13.52 -33.56
N GLU A 761 -20.98 13.42 -32.31
CA GLU A 761 -21.61 12.53 -31.32
C GLU A 761 -23.07 12.94 -31.03
N PHE A 762 -23.40 14.24 -31.08
CA PHE A 762 -24.78 14.70 -30.97
C PHE A 762 -25.62 14.29 -32.21
N GLU A 763 -25.05 14.54 -33.37
CA GLU A 763 -25.74 14.27 -34.65
C GLU A 763 -25.98 12.78 -34.82
N ILE A 764 -24.94 11.96 -34.65
CA ILE A 764 -24.99 10.49 -34.76
C ILE A 764 -25.87 9.89 -33.67
N GLY A 765 -25.71 10.32 -32.43
CA GLY A 765 -26.48 9.78 -31.29
C GLY A 765 -27.99 10.01 -31.48
N ARG A 766 -28.40 11.21 -31.94
CA ARG A 766 -29.82 11.49 -32.26
C ARG A 766 -30.31 10.66 -33.44
N PHE A 767 -29.52 10.57 -34.50
CA PHE A 767 -29.87 9.74 -35.66
C PHE A 767 -30.07 8.28 -35.28
N LEU A 768 -29.15 7.70 -34.51
CA LEU A 768 -29.22 6.32 -34.06
C LEU A 768 -30.43 6.04 -33.15
N ALA A 769 -30.77 7.02 -32.27
CA ALA A 769 -31.88 6.88 -31.34
C ALA A 769 -33.24 7.14 -31.98
N ASP A 770 -33.39 8.27 -32.69
CA ASP A 770 -34.69 8.77 -33.12
C ASP A 770 -35.08 8.32 -34.55
N VAL A 771 -34.11 7.98 -35.41
CA VAL A 771 -34.32 7.63 -36.82
C VAL A 771 -34.02 6.15 -37.09
N ALA A 772 -32.83 5.71 -36.77
CA ALA A 772 -32.38 4.35 -37.09
C ALA A 772 -32.77 3.30 -36.04
N HIS A 773 -33.15 3.72 -34.85
CA HIS A 773 -33.50 2.84 -33.72
C HIS A 773 -32.44 1.75 -33.45
N PHE A 774 -31.16 2.13 -33.50
CA PHE A 774 -30.04 1.22 -33.32
C PHE A 774 -29.76 1.04 -31.83
N ASN A 775 -29.99 -0.17 -31.31
CA ASN A 775 -29.94 -0.46 -29.86
C ASN A 775 -28.57 -0.83 -29.34
N ASN A 776 -27.56 -1.07 -30.19
CA ASN A 776 -26.22 -1.47 -29.81
C ASN A 776 -25.25 -0.28 -29.72
N ALA A 777 -25.75 0.87 -29.28
CA ALA A 777 -25.02 2.04 -28.81
C ALA A 777 -25.70 2.57 -27.55
N PRO A 778 -24.98 3.27 -26.62
CA PRO A 778 -25.61 3.90 -25.47
C PRO A 778 -26.65 4.94 -25.96
N ALA A 779 -27.86 4.85 -25.41
CA ALA A 779 -28.90 5.82 -25.78
C ALA A 779 -28.45 7.24 -25.39
N LEU A 780 -28.48 8.16 -26.34
CA LEU A 780 -28.29 9.58 -26.08
C LEU A 780 -29.49 10.10 -25.28
N LEU A 781 -29.29 10.57 -24.06
CA LEU A 781 -30.34 11.09 -23.18
C LEU A 781 -30.50 12.59 -23.30
N GLY A 782 -29.41 13.29 -23.57
CA GLY A 782 -29.48 14.73 -23.78
C GLY A 782 -28.14 15.40 -24.02
N THR A 783 -28.21 16.68 -24.36
CA THR A 783 -27.06 17.51 -24.75
C THR A 783 -27.11 18.87 -24.08
N VAL A 784 -25.93 19.45 -23.88
CA VAL A 784 -25.75 20.79 -23.33
C VAL A 784 -24.92 21.60 -24.31
N GLU A 785 -25.45 22.73 -24.77
CA GLU A 785 -24.80 23.62 -25.73
C GLU A 785 -24.73 25.06 -25.23
N LEU A 786 -23.60 25.72 -25.45
CA LEU A 786 -23.50 27.18 -25.42
C LEU A 786 -23.98 27.75 -26.76
N VAL A 787 -24.89 28.71 -26.71
CA VAL A 787 -25.40 29.42 -27.88
C VAL A 787 -25.00 30.91 -27.80
N GLU A 788 -24.22 31.34 -28.78
CA GLU A 788 -23.72 32.71 -28.92
C GLU A 788 -24.23 33.28 -30.24
N GLY A 789 -25.33 34.01 -30.20
CA GLY A 789 -26.05 34.46 -31.39
C GLY A 789 -26.54 33.26 -32.24
N LYS A 790 -25.93 33.04 -33.43
CA LYS A 790 -26.19 31.89 -34.30
C LYS A 790 -25.24 30.71 -34.10
N THR A 791 -24.19 30.91 -33.33
CA THR A 791 -23.16 29.90 -33.12
C THR A 791 -23.53 28.99 -31.97
N ARG A 792 -23.37 27.68 -32.18
CA ARG A 792 -23.59 26.62 -31.19
C ARG A 792 -22.26 25.90 -30.86
N THR A 793 -22.02 25.64 -29.61
CA THR A 793 -20.83 24.94 -29.13
C THR A 793 -21.27 23.88 -28.12
N ALA A 794 -20.98 22.63 -28.41
CA ALA A 794 -21.28 21.53 -27.51
C ALA A 794 -20.40 21.59 -26.25
N LEU A 795 -20.98 21.44 -25.04
CA LEU A 795 -20.29 21.46 -23.75
C LEU A 795 -20.34 20.13 -23.03
N ALA A 796 -21.48 19.44 -23.05
CA ALA A 796 -21.64 18.15 -22.40
C ALA A 796 -22.69 17.26 -23.08
N ILE A 797 -22.53 15.96 -22.89
CA ILE A 797 -23.39 14.90 -23.42
C ILE A 797 -23.81 13.98 -22.28
N VAL A 798 -25.05 13.54 -22.30
CA VAL A 798 -25.56 12.57 -21.31
C VAL A 798 -26.00 11.33 -22.06
N HIS A 799 -25.41 10.19 -21.72
CA HIS A 799 -25.77 8.87 -22.20
C HIS A 799 -26.37 7.98 -21.12
N ALA A 800 -27.15 6.99 -21.51
CA ALA A 800 -27.53 5.90 -20.63
C ALA A 800 -26.28 5.04 -20.31
N PHE A 801 -26.12 4.67 -19.04
CA PHE A 801 -25.06 3.74 -18.65
C PHE A 801 -25.39 2.32 -19.08
N ILE A 802 -24.46 1.65 -19.72
CA ILE A 802 -24.55 0.23 -20.06
C ILE A 802 -23.75 -0.57 -19.04
N GLN A 803 -24.43 -1.45 -18.31
CA GLN A 803 -23.73 -2.39 -17.43
C GLN A 803 -22.93 -3.36 -18.31
N ASN A 804 -21.61 -3.39 -18.15
CA ASN A 804 -20.69 -4.08 -19.04
C ASN A 804 -19.62 -4.85 -18.27
N GLN A 805 -18.92 -5.73 -19.01
CA GLN A 805 -17.80 -6.54 -18.51
C GLN A 805 -16.43 -5.91 -18.82
N GLY A 806 -16.42 -4.74 -19.42
CA GLY A 806 -15.24 -4.00 -19.87
C GLY A 806 -15.30 -3.71 -21.37
N ASP A 807 -14.30 -2.99 -21.86
CA ASP A 807 -14.12 -2.78 -23.30
C ASP A 807 -13.57 -4.06 -23.98
N ALA A 808 -13.83 -4.18 -25.29
CA ALA A 808 -13.41 -5.36 -26.03
C ALA A 808 -11.88 -5.50 -26.11
N TRP A 809 -11.10 -4.40 -25.97
CA TRP A 809 -9.66 -4.46 -25.92
C TRP A 809 -9.19 -5.19 -24.67
N GLY A 810 -9.66 -4.76 -23.51
CA GLY A 810 -9.31 -5.37 -22.22
C GLY A 810 -9.79 -6.82 -22.10
N VAL A 811 -11.04 -7.09 -22.52
CA VAL A 811 -11.62 -8.44 -22.51
C VAL A 811 -10.86 -9.39 -23.45
N THR A 812 -10.48 -8.93 -24.66
CA THR A 812 -9.70 -9.73 -25.61
C THR A 812 -8.28 -9.95 -25.11
N GLY A 813 -7.61 -8.92 -24.57
CA GLY A 813 -6.29 -9.01 -23.97
C GLY A 813 -6.25 -10.05 -22.85
N ALA A 814 -7.17 -9.99 -21.90
CA ALA A 814 -7.29 -10.96 -20.82
C ALA A 814 -7.56 -12.40 -21.31
N SER A 815 -8.31 -12.58 -22.42
CA SER A 815 -8.51 -13.90 -23.04
C SER A 815 -7.23 -14.43 -23.69
N LEU A 816 -6.47 -13.55 -24.36
CA LEU A 816 -5.18 -13.91 -24.96
C LEU A 816 -4.12 -14.26 -23.89
N ASP A 817 -4.07 -13.50 -22.80
CA ASP A 817 -3.16 -13.78 -21.67
C ASP A 817 -3.45 -15.17 -21.09
N ARG A 818 -4.72 -15.51 -20.84
CA ARG A 818 -5.09 -16.85 -20.34
C ARG A 818 -4.70 -17.95 -21.32
N LEU A 819 -4.94 -17.74 -22.60
CA LEU A 819 -4.60 -18.70 -23.65
C LEU A 819 -3.08 -18.94 -23.75
N LEU A 820 -2.28 -17.88 -23.61
CA LEU A 820 -0.82 -17.97 -23.58
C LEU A 820 -0.32 -18.67 -22.31
N ASP A 821 -0.95 -18.42 -21.18
CA ASP A 821 -0.58 -19.09 -19.91
C ASP A 821 -0.96 -20.58 -19.93
N GLU A 822 -2.13 -20.93 -20.48
CA GLU A 822 -2.51 -22.32 -20.72
C GLU A 822 -1.52 -23.04 -21.64
N GLN A 823 -1.13 -22.42 -22.76
CA GLN A 823 -0.12 -22.98 -23.67
C GLN A 823 1.24 -23.20 -23.02
N ARG A 824 1.68 -22.30 -22.14
CA ARG A 824 2.94 -22.46 -21.39
C ARG A 824 2.93 -23.62 -20.40
N MET A 825 1.74 -24.04 -19.96
CA MET A 825 1.57 -25.16 -19.01
C MET A 825 1.43 -26.51 -19.68
N LEU A 826 1.19 -26.58 -21.00
CA LEU A 826 1.01 -27.82 -21.75
C LEU A 826 2.37 -28.33 -22.27
N PRO A 827 2.63 -29.66 -22.28
CA PRO A 827 3.75 -30.24 -23.01
C PRO A 827 3.66 -29.91 -24.50
N ASP A 828 4.80 -29.75 -25.15
CA ASP A 828 4.94 -29.34 -26.58
C ASP A 828 4.12 -30.19 -27.58
N GLU A 829 3.63 -31.35 -27.18
CA GLU A 829 2.86 -32.28 -28.03
C GLU A 829 1.33 -32.18 -27.83
N VAL A 830 0.83 -31.37 -26.90
CA VAL A 830 -0.60 -31.27 -26.61
C VAL A 830 -1.15 -29.95 -27.15
N ALA A 831 -2.12 -30.03 -28.06
CA ALA A 831 -2.82 -28.84 -28.56
C ALA A 831 -3.68 -28.24 -27.41
N ALA A 832 -3.61 -26.90 -27.26
CA ALA A 832 -4.42 -26.16 -26.31
C ALA A 832 -5.92 -26.42 -26.55
N ASP A 833 -6.71 -26.36 -25.48
CA ASP A 833 -8.16 -26.42 -25.57
C ASP A 833 -8.68 -25.27 -26.46
N THR A 834 -9.34 -25.62 -27.53
CA THR A 834 -9.84 -24.65 -28.54
C THR A 834 -11.07 -23.86 -28.08
N SER A 835 -11.58 -24.13 -26.88
CA SER A 835 -12.81 -23.52 -26.34
C SER A 835 -12.67 -22.02 -26.09
N GLU A 836 -11.54 -21.56 -25.54
CA GLU A 836 -11.25 -20.14 -25.31
C GLU A 836 -11.08 -19.40 -26.65
N MET A 837 -10.37 -19.99 -27.62
CA MET A 837 -10.26 -19.44 -28.99
C MET A 837 -11.62 -19.36 -29.68
N ALA A 838 -12.46 -20.37 -29.54
CA ALA A 838 -13.83 -20.37 -30.13
C ALA A 838 -14.66 -19.24 -29.51
N SER A 839 -14.58 -19.02 -28.20
CA SER A 839 -15.25 -17.91 -27.50
C SER A 839 -14.74 -16.55 -27.98
N MET A 840 -13.43 -16.38 -28.17
CA MET A 840 -12.85 -15.15 -28.71
C MET A 840 -13.33 -14.88 -30.16
N PHE A 841 -13.31 -15.89 -31.01
CA PHE A 841 -13.82 -15.77 -32.40
C PHE A 841 -15.31 -15.47 -32.44
N GLN A 842 -16.11 -16.00 -31.53
CA GLN A 842 -17.52 -15.67 -31.42
C GLN A 842 -17.73 -14.20 -31.07
N ARG A 843 -16.94 -13.65 -30.11
CA ARG A 843 -16.96 -12.22 -29.78
C ARG A 843 -16.57 -11.35 -30.98
N MET A 844 -15.49 -11.69 -31.68
CA MET A 844 -15.09 -10.94 -32.89
C MET A 844 -16.15 -10.98 -33.96
N ARG A 845 -16.80 -12.13 -34.17
CA ARG A 845 -17.96 -12.26 -35.09
C ARG A 845 -19.13 -11.38 -34.69
N GLN A 846 -19.39 -11.30 -33.37
CA GLN A 846 -20.46 -10.44 -32.84
C GLN A 846 -20.16 -8.95 -33.05
N ILE A 847 -18.93 -8.52 -32.79
CA ILE A 847 -18.47 -7.14 -33.07
C ILE A 847 -18.64 -6.83 -34.56
N GLY A 848 -18.16 -7.73 -35.42
CA GLY A 848 -18.33 -7.56 -36.87
C GLY A 848 -19.79 -7.45 -37.32
N ARG A 849 -20.68 -8.23 -36.70
CA ARG A 849 -22.14 -8.14 -36.95
C ARG A 849 -22.69 -6.78 -36.56
N ARG A 850 -22.35 -6.29 -35.33
CA ARG A 850 -22.84 -4.98 -34.87
C ARG A 850 -22.28 -3.83 -35.69
N THR A 851 -21.02 -3.94 -36.15
CA THR A 851 -20.44 -2.98 -37.11
C THR A 851 -21.19 -2.96 -38.43
N ALA A 852 -21.51 -4.11 -38.97
CA ALA A 852 -22.29 -4.20 -40.22
C ALA A 852 -23.72 -3.66 -40.08
N GLU A 853 -24.36 -3.90 -38.94
CA GLU A 853 -25.70 -3.35 -38.63
C GLU A 853 -25.64 -1.82 -38.48
N LEU A 854 -24.59 -1.27 -37.84
CA LEU A 854 -24.34 0.17 -37.76
C LEU A 854 -24.15 0.79 -39.16
N HIS A 855 -23.32 0.18 -40.02
CA HIS A 855 -23.11 0.67 -41.39
C HIS A 855 -24.38 0.62 -42.22
N ARG A 856 -25.18 -0.42 -42.05
CA ARG A 856 -26.52 -0.50 -42.70
C ARG A 856 -27.45 0.58 -42.20
N ALA A 857 -27.46 0.89 -40.90
CA ALA A 857 -28.24 1.98 -40.36
C ALA A 857 -27.83 3.32 -41.00
N PHE A 858 -26.52 3.60 -41.11
CA PHE A 858 -26.05 4.81 -41.79
C PHE A 858 -26.32 4.87 -43.28
N ALA A 859 -26.50 3.72 -43.94
CA ALA A 859 -26.77 3.62 -45.39
C ALA A 859 -28.26 3.61 -45.78
N SER A 860 -29.18 3.49 -44.82
CA SER A 860 -30.56 3.16 -45.08
C SER A 860 -31.54 4.34 -45.11
N TYR A 861 -31.09 5.56 -44.73
CA TYR A 861 -31.97 6.71 -44.53
C TYR A 861 -31.48 7.93 -45.33
N ASP A 862 -32.43 8.57 -46.03
CA ASP A 862 -32.19 9.82 -46.73
C ASP A 862 -32.52 11.01 -45.80
N VAL A 863 -31.58 11.30 -44.91
CA VAL A 863 -31.67 12.37 -43.93
C VAL A 863 -30.42 13.25 -44.05
N GLU A 864 -30.59 14.57 -43.95
CA GLU A 864 -29.46 15.51 -44.02
C GLU A 864 -28.29 15.07 -43.14
N GLY A 865 -27.10 14.95 -43.74
CA GLY A 865 -25.87 14.48 -43.10
C GLY A 865 -25.70 12.95 -43.04
N PHE A 866 -26.67 12.14 -43.48
CA PHE A 866 -26.65 10.69 -43.54
C PHE A 866 -27.05 10.11 -44.92
N THR A 867 -27.43 10.94 -45.88
CA THR A 867 -27.73 10.49 -47.21
C THR A 867 -26.51 9.82 -47.87
N PRO A 868 -26.62 8.56 -48.34
CA PRO A 868 -25.51 7.89 -49.02
C PRO A 868 -25.17 8.61 -50.33
N GLU A 869 -23.89 8.82 -50.59
CA GLU A 869 -23.40 9.48 -51.81
C GLU A 869 -22.57 8.50 -52.66
N PRO A 870 -22.74 8.49 -54.01
CA PRO A 870 -21.91 7.66 -54.86
C PRO A 870 -20.44 8.12 -54.79
N ILE A 871 -19.51 7.16 -54.89
CA ILE A 871 -18.09 7.45 -54.94
C ILE A 871 -17.73 8.00 -56.30
N SER A 872 -17.18 9.21 -56.37
CA SER A 872 -16.70 9.84 -57.58
C SER A 872 -15.21 9.58 -57.87
N PRO A 873 -14.72 9.75 -59.08
CA PRO A 873 -13.27 9.69 -59.38
C PRO A 873 -12.47 10.77 -58.61
N ASP A 874 -13.08 11.91 -58.32
CA ASP A 874 -12.48 12.99 -57.55
C ASP A 874 -12.26 12.57 -56.08
N ASP A 875 -13.17 11.78 -55.52
CA ASP A 875 -13.02 11.23 -54.15
C ASP A 875 -11.78 10.32 -54.06
N SER A 876 -11.60 9.41 -55.05
CA SER A 876 -10.45 8.52 -55.12
C SER A 876 -9.12 9.28 -55.23
N ALA A 877 -9.11 10.37 -56.02
CA ALA A 877 -7.96 11.24 -56.18
C ALA A 877 -7.63 11.97 -54.88
N GLN A 878 -8.65 12.55 -54.19
CA GLN A 878 -8.47 13.23 -52.91
C GLN A 878 -7.97 12.29 -51.80
N TRP A 879 -8.53 11.07 -51.74
CA TRP A 879 -8.07 10.05 -50.77
C TRP A 879 -6.59 9.68 -50.99
N SER A 880 -6.24 9.42 -52.25
CA SER A 880 -4.86 9.11 -52.60
C SER A 880 -3.91 10.25 -52.22
N GLU A 881 -4.25 11.49 -52.51
CA GLU A 881 -3.43 12.67 -52.18
C GLU A 881 -3.26 12.82 -50.66
N ALA A 882 -4.34 12.68 -49.89
CA ALA A 882 -4.33 12.75 -48.44
C ALA A 882 -3.44 11.65 -47.80
N ILE A 883 -3.49 10.43 -48.36
CA ILE A 883 -2.66 9.32 -47.90
C ILE A 883 -1.19 9.56 -48.23
N VAL A 884 -0.84 10.05 -49.45
CA VAL A 884 0.53 10.41 -49.86
C VAL A 884 1.09 11.51 -48.97
N GLU A 885 0.30 12.54 -48.66
CA GLU A 885 0.71 13.62 -47.78
C GLU A 885 1.03 13.09 -46.36
N ARG A 886 0.15 12.21 -45.85
CA ARG A 886 0.36 11.57 -44.53
C ARG A 886 1.60 10.67 -44.52
N ALA A 887 1.80 9.87 -45.56
CA ALA A 887 2.98 9.03 -45.70
C ALA A 887 4.27 9.85 -45.78
N THR A 888 4.24 10.97 -46.50
CA THR A 888 5.37 11.88 -46.61
C THR A 888 5.79 12.45 -45.25
N ARG A 889 4.83 12.91 -44.44
CA ARG A 889 5.10 13.38 -43.08
C ARG A 889 5.69 12.29 -42.18
N VAL A 890 5.21 11.05 -42.30
CA VAL A 890 5.75 9.91 -41.56
C VAL A 890 7.19 9.61 -41.98
N PHE A 891 7.48 9.59 -43.28
CA PHE A 891 8.86 9.38 -43.77
C PHE A 891 9.83 10.46 -43.28
N GLU A 892 9.43 11.75 -43.32
CA GLU A 892 10.22 12.85 -42.79
C GLU A 892 10.46 12.71 -41.29
N MET A 893 9.45 12.31 -40.53
CA MET A 893 9.58 12.06 -39.10
C MET A 893 10.52 10.90 -38.79
N LEU A 894 10.45 9.80 -39.54
CA LEU A 894 11.35 8.66 -39.40
C LEU A 894 12.79 9.02 -39.76
N GLN A 895 13.02 9.80 -40.82
CA GLN A 895 14.34 10.31 -41.19
C GLN A 895 14.95 11.21 -40.13
N ASN A 896 14.16 12.14 -39.60
CA ASN A 896 14.62 13.10 -38.58
C ASN A 896 14.90 12.47 -37.21
N ASN A 897 14.31 11.32 -36.92
CA ASN A 897 14.49 10.62 -35.64
C ASN A 897 15.24 9.30 -35.74
N ALA A 898 15.79 8.94 -36.92
CA ALA A 898 16.49 7.66 -37.12
C ALA A 898 17.59 7.39 -36.09
N ASN A 899 18.32 8.43 -35.68
CA ASN A 899 19.40 8.33 -34.69
C ASN A 899 18.93 8.16 -33.24
N ARG A 900 17.62 8.25 -32.99
CA ARG A 900 17.00 8.10 -31.65
C ARG A 900 16.30 6.77 -31.45
N LEU A 901 16.21 5.97 -32.52
CA LEU A 901 15.55 4.66 -32.47
C LEU A 901 16.55 3.56 -32.04
N ALA A 902 16.04 2.57 -31.28
CA ALA A 902 16.81 1.37 -30.96
C ALA A 902 17.17 0.60 -32.25
N GLU A 903 18.31 -0.08 -32.28
CA GLU A 903 18.88 -0.68 -33.47
C GLU A 903 17.90 -1.53 -34.33
N PRO A 904 17.04 -2.41 -33.79
CA PRO A 904 16.05 -3.12 -34.61
C PRO A 904 15.00 -2.20 -35.24
N ALA A 905 14.56 -1.16 -34.53
CA ALA A 905 13.58 -0.19 -35.02
C ALA A 905 14.20 0.76 -36.05
N ALA A 906 15.47 1.16 -35.86
CA ALA A 906 16.23 1.98 -36.83
C ALA A 906 16.40 1.27 -38.18
N MET A 907 16.72 -0.04 -38.20
CA MET A 907 16.82 -0.83 -39.42
C MET A 907 15.48 -0.90 -40.18
N LEU A 908 14.38 -1.12 -39.46
CA LEU A 908 13.02 -1.14 -40.05
C LEU A 908 12.63 0.22 -40.62
N ALA A 909 12.93 1.31 -39.88
CA ALA A 909 12.68 2.68 -40.32
C ALA A 909 13.45 3.00 -41.60
N GLN A 910 14.74 2.66 -41.67
CA GLN A 910 15.57 2.84 -42.87
C GLN A 910 15.02 2.05 -44.06
N ARG A 911 14.63 0.79 -43.86
CA ARG A 911 14.00 -0.04 -44.89
C ARG A 911 12.69 0.57 -45.40
N LEU A 912 11.86 1.08 -44.51
CA LEU A 912 10.58 1.74 -44.85
C LEU A 912 10.80 3.02 -45.66
N VAL A 913 11.76 3.87 -45.23
CA VAL A 913 12.14 5.10 -45.93
C VAL A 913 12.75 4.78 -47.30
N GLY A 914 13.54 3.71 -47.42
CA GLY A 914 14.08 3.28 -48.70
C GLY A 914 13.05 2.77 -49.69
N GLN A 915 11.85 2.42 -49.24
CA GLN A 915 10.72 2.00 -50.10
C GLN A 915 9.71 3.13 -50.37
N ARG A 916 10.01 4.38 -50.01
CA ARG A 916 9.13 5.53 -50.12
C ARG A 916 8.48 5.68 -51.52
N GLU A 917 9.31 5.57 -52.59
CA GLU A 917 8.79 5.71 -53.98
C GLU A 917 7.81 4.60 -54.33
N ALA A 918 8.14 3.36 -53.99
CA ALA A 918 7.29 2.22 -54.26
C ALA A 918 5.95 2.29 -53.49
N ILE A 919 5.99 2.72 -52.23
CA ILE A 919 4.81 2.91 -51.39
C ILE A 919 3.94 4.04 -51.97
N ASN A 920 4.52 5.19 -52.30
CA ASN A 920 3.78 6.30 -52.91
C ASN A 920 3.15 5.93 -54.26
N ALA A 921 3.88 5.24 -55.13
CA ALA A 921 3.35 4.74 -56.41
C ALA A 921 2.18 3.77 -56.22
N HIS A 922 2.27 2.88 -55.20
CA HIS A 922 1.15 2.00 -54.85
C HIS A 922 -0.09 2.78 -54.35
N ILE A 923 0.12 3.81 -53.52
CA ILE A 923 -0.98 4.68 -53.04
C ILE A 923 -1.56 5.45 -54.23
N GLU A 924 -0.75 6.00 -55.12
CA GLU A 924 -1.22 6.72 -56.31
C GLU A 924 -2.01 5.84 -57.26
N SER A 925 -1.76 4.54 -57.30
CA SER A 925 -2.56 3.61 -58.12
C SER A 925 -4.04 3.57 -57.71
N LEU A 926 -4.40 3.98 -56.49
CA LEU A 926 -5.80 4.10 -56.04
C LEU A 926 -6.60 5.11 -56.88
N LYS A 927 -5.96 6.09 -57.52
CA LYS A 927 -6.62 7.07 -58.38
C LYS A 927 -7.29 6.41 -59.58
N SER A 928 -6.80 5.25 -60.01
CA SER A 928 -7.32 4.48 -61.13
C SER A 928 -8.38 3.43 -60.79
N VAL A 929 -8.60 3.20 -59.47
CA VAL A 929 -9.56 2.20 -59.01
C VAL A 929 -10.98 2.78 -59.11
N ARG A 930 -11.89 2.05 -59.73
CA ARG A 930 -13.32 2.34 -59.69
C ARG A 930 -13.97 1.61 -58.53
N PHE A 931 -14.66 2.36 -57.69
CA PHE A 931 -15.42 1.82 -56.59
C PHE A 931 -16.88 1.82 -56.90
N ASP A 932 -17.56 0.64 -56.79
CA ASP A 932 -19.01 0.50 -57.00
C ASP A 932 -19.83 0.71 -55.73
N GLY A 933 -19.22 1.26 -54.68
CA GLY A 933 -19.87 1.51 -53.40
C GLY A 933 -20.41 2.92 -53.24
N SER A 934 -21.00 3.17 -52.08
CA SER A 934 -21.43 4.51 -51.67
C SER A 934 -20.63 4.97 -50.44
N LYS A 935 -20.34 6.24 -50.39
CA LYS A 935 -19.86 6.91 -49.15
C LYS A 935 -21.02 7.00 -48.17
N ILE A 936 -20.80 6.55 -46.99
CA ILE A 936 -21.76 6.64 -45.88
C ILE A 936 -21.10 7.32 -44.67
N ARG A 937 -21.90 7.77 -43.75
CA ARG A 937 -21.39 8.16 -42.45
C ARG A 937 -20.63 6.99 -41.82
N HIS A 938 -19.58 7.24 -41.02
CA HIS A 938 -18.83 6.23 -40.35
C HIS A 938 -18.43 6.68 -38.94
N HIS A 939 -17.92 5.77 -38.11
CA HIS A 939 -17.53 6.02 -36.73
C HIS A 939 -16.37 7.02 -36.63
N GLY A 940 -15.40 6.93 -37.49
CA GLY A 940 -14.25 7.84 -37.58
C GLY A 940 -13.06 7.51 -36.72
N ASP A 941 -13.25 6.76 -35.64
CA ASP A 941 -12.15 6.29 -34.73
C ASP A 941 -12.53 4.93 -34.12
N PHE A 942 -12.81 3.93 -34.99
CA PHE A 942 -13.30 2.62 -34.54
C PHE A 942 -12.17 1.66 -34.20
N HIS A 943 -12.10 1.25 -32.93
CA HIS A 943 -11.19 0.22 -32.46
C HIS A 943 -11.81 -0.54 -31.25
N LEU A 944 -11.20 -1.65 -30.81
CA LEU A 944 -11.76 -2.49 -29.73
C LEU A 944 -11.98 -1.74 -28.41
N GLY A 945 -11.24 -0.68 -28.13
CA GLY A 945 -11.46 0.19 -26.97
C GLY A 945 -12.75 1.00 -27.04
N GLN A 946 -13.35 1.17 -28.24
CA GLN A 946 -14.65 1.84 -28.44
C GLN A 946 -15.82 0.86 -28.49
N VAL A 947 -15.63 -0.36 -28.04
CA VAL A 947 -16.68 -1.39 -28.00
C VAL A 947 -16.78 -1.95 -26.57
N LEU A 948 -17.96 -1.82 -25.95
CA LEU A 948 -18.24 -2.48 -24.68
C LEU A 948 -18.78 -3.89 -24.90
N ILE A 949 -18.35 -4.81 -24.07
CA ILE A 949 -18.92 -6.15 -23.99
C ILE A 949 -19.93 -6.20 -22.85
N ALA A 950 -21.18 -6.48 -23.15
CA ALA A 950 -22.25 -6.56 -22.18
C ALA A 950 -23.20 -7.71 -22.51
N LYS A 951 -23.41 -8.65 -21.58
CA LYS A 951 -24.30 -9.83 -21.72
C LYS A 951 -24.07 -10.59 -23.03
N ASP A 952 -22.81 -10.88 -23.37
CA ASP A 952 -22.37 -11.54 -24.60
C ASP A 952 -22.67 -10.78 -25.90
N ASP A 953 -23.00 -9.50 -25.83
CA ASP A 953 -23.21 -8.62 -26.96
C ASP A 953 -22.23 -7.45 -26.97
N ALA A 954 -22.12 -6.77 -28.13
CA ALA A 954 -21.22 -5.64 -28.34
C ALA A 954 -22.01 -4.33 -28.53
N TYR A 955 -21.53 -3.29 -27.81
CA TYR A 955 -22.10 -1.94 -27.89
C TYR A 955 -21.01 -0.96 -28.32
N ILE A 956 -21.31 -0.16 -29.34
CA ILE A 956 -20.36 0.77 -29.95
C ILE A 956 -20.49 2.13 -29.29
N LEU A 957 -19.35 2.71 -28.89
CA LEU A 957 -19.26 3.97 -28.16
C LEU A 957 -18.55 5.05 -28.98
N ASP A 958 -18.63 6.29 -28.52
CA ASP A 958 -17.73 7.40 -28.84
C ASP A 958 -17.68 7.77 -30.33
N PHE A 959 -18.78 8.29 -30.83
CA PHE A 959 -18.93 8.74 -32.23
C PHE A 959 -18.33 10.15 -32.49
N GLU A 960 -17.31 10.59 -31.76
CA GLU A 960 -16.65 11.88 -31.99
C GLU A 960 -15.83 11.91 -33.26
N GLY A 961 -15.37 10.78 -33.75
CA GLY A 961 -14.42 10.65 -34.84
C GLY A 961 -12.99 11.06 -34.49
N GLU A 962 -12.08 11.11 -35.44
CA GLU A 962 -10.67 11.40 -35.28
C GLU A 962 -10.43 12.81 -34.66
N PRO A 963 -9.89 12.95 -33.43
CA PRO A 963 -9.74 14.23 -32.75
C PRO A 963 -8.88 15.26 -33.48
N ARG A 964 -7.99 14.80 -34.36
CA ARG A 964 -7.10 15.66 -35.16
C ARG A 964 -7.74 16.30 -36.38
N GLN A 965 -8.94 15.86 -36.75
CA GLN A 965 -9.71 16.40 -37.86
C GLN A 965 -10.66 17.50 -37.39
N SER A 966 -11.00 18.45 -38.31
CA SER A 966 -12.04 19.45 -38.03
C SER A 966 -13.43 18.79 -37.89
N LEU A 967 -14.37 19.47 -37.21
CA LEU A 967 -15.75 18.94 -37.07
C LEU A 967 -16.39 18.69 -38.43
N GLU A 968 -16.10 19.52 -39.44
CA GLU A 968 -16.60 19.35 -40.78
C GLU A 968 -16.01 18.11 -41.48
N GLN A 969 -14.72 17.87 -41.29
CA GLN A 969 -14.06 16.65 -41.81
C GLN A 969 -14.57 15.36 -41.15
N ARG A 970 -14.87 15.43 -39.84
CA ARG A 970 -15.42 14.29 -39.10
C ARG A 970 -16.86 13.93 -39.48
N ARG A 971 -17.56 14.84 -40.15
CA ARG A 971 -18.93 14.66 -40.66
C ARG A 971 -19.01 14.13 -42.10
N ARG A 972 -17.88 14.12 -42.81
CA ARG A 972 -17.83 13.66 -44.21
C ARG A 972 -17.28 12.23 -44.38
#